data_d4c6a6c20dcc6b88ae93fb28f9837db6
#
_entry.id   d4c6a6c20dcc6b88ae93fb28f9837db6
#
_cell.length_a   1.000
_cell.length_b   1.000
_cell.length_c   1.000
_cell.angle_alpha   90.00
_cell.angle_beta   90.00
_cell.angle_gamma   90.00
#
_symmetry.space_group_name_H-M   'P 1'
#
loop_
_entity.id
_entity.type
_entity.pdbx_description
1 polymer ?
#
loop_
_entity_poly.entity_id
_entity_poly.type
_entity_poly.pdbx_seq_one_letter_code
_entity_poly.pdbx_strand_id
1 'polypeptide(L)'
;MTGGGTRLSRRRLLADVVGASAAGLAGCSASESEPNGTTTAVETDEARTLAERYAPVLYFDANERWFPTDPRPYESERDGDPVVSGFDALDGYSERRAETRVPEPTVFYNVRSYAGSPLTVVQYWLYSAFDQFTTNFHWHDWEVIHVFVDTERDEARLHVASSHSRRVPNNEHLDPEETVPRVLSELGSHSSALSLNEERESFQRVSIDGVPADITNRAIGGLASLADVPAAYGLPRDEGFRLPFVVPELDGAPVYEHDRLPAVTREDLVPERLTIRSFDDLSSPPTDLPARETGVVLDFEGREDPEGEEAYALVPAEEVEHVDAFTGPQLSFEFAVPGFAEDAIDGHLTATDPPWTQARYEDPAADITDPTHRAALAERYDAVGAPGSVGSLVASVTEAVTTDDAPAGEGLTTRESSVEAVALLESDPTAVPTFGGALVLRDVPPGEHRLTVNRAGTAPFSQRVRVEDAGSDSGGDSGETATEDAKPEDTQTADTTTTDAQTENTTADGTAESPPGVTVAGADGEIPLVAEGDAVKLRVDAEGTDATLTDVAVEDDFAGRLYDAPVRGSDAVYVHRGGAYTTEVRDDDGAVGAFRVNPAAESAVTIDRPRTGKASLASFLADVSRETAATVREATEGEDGGGSTDGGGTDDGTESDGTGGGTGPAANAVGGLTRSLEAVAASADRAAERAESGDAPGADRALEAITDALGRAKERLEDASDELPGPAANAARARLDQASRRGEQALAAEKL
;
A
#
# COMPACT_ATOMS: atom_id res chain seq x y z
N MET A 1 -13.99 12.67 26.99
CA MET A 1 -13.07 13.58 26.28
C MET A 1 -13.05 13.06 24.85
N THR A 2 -13.78 13.71 23.98
CA THR A 2 -13.93 13.32 22.58
C THR A 2 -12.66 13.74 21.85
N GLY A 3 -11.82 12.77 21.53
CA GLY A 3 -10.68 12.96 20.63
C GLY A 3 -11.21 13.10 19.20
N GLY A 4 -11.23 14.33 18.69
CA GLY A 4 -11.47 14.56 17.27
C GLY A 4 -10.25 14.11 16.48
N GLY A 5 -10.30 12.94 15.89
CA GLY A 5 -9.31 12.49 14.92
C GLY A 5 -9.27 13.49 13.75
N THR A 6 -8.12 14.06 13.51
CA THR A 6 -7.94 15.01 12.41
C THR A 6 -7.70 14.17 11.14
N ARG A 7 -8.72 14.02 10.30
CA ARG A 7 -8.55 13.41 8.97
C ARG A 7 -7.42 14.16 8.25
N LEU A 8 -6.40 13.43 7.79
CA LEU A 8 -5.39 13.98 6.92
C LEU A 8 -6.07 14.33 5.60
N SER A 9 -6.34 15.59 5.35
CA SER A 9 -6.86 16.02 4.05
C SER A 9 -5.77 15.91 2.99
N ARG A 10 -6.13 15.65 1.74
CA ARG A 10 -5.20 15.65 0.59
C ARG A 10 -4.22 16.83 0.62
N ARG A 11 -4.68 18.02 1.02
CA ARG A 11 -3.82 19.20 1.19
C ARG A 11 -2.78 19.03 2.30
N ARG A 12 -3.11 18.33 3.37
CA ARG A 12 -2.20 18.09 4.51
C ARG A 12 -1.19 17.02 4.17
N LEU A 13 -1.63 15.92 3.56
CA LEU A 13 -0.75 14.86 3.05
C LEU A 13 0.28 15.45 2.05
N LEU A 14 -0.20 16.25 1.08
CA LEU A 14 0.68 16.90 0.10
C LEU A 14 1.61 17.94 0.75
N ALA A 15 1.17 18.67 1.77
CA ALA A 15 2.01 19.64 2.47
C ALA A 15 3.11 18.98 3.31
N ASP A 16 2.79 17.86 3.96
CA ASP A 16 3.75 17.11 4.78
C ASP A 16 4.80 16.41 3.88
N VAL A 17 4.39 15.89 2.73
CA VAL A 17 5.30 15.29 1.72
C VAL A 17 6.18 16.35 1.04
N VAL A 18 5.62 17.52 0.71
CA VAL A 18 6.40 18.64 0.10
C VAL A 18 7.45 19.17 1.08
N GLY A 19 7.15 19.21 2.37
CA GLY A 19 8.12 19.59 3.40
C GLY A 19 9.33 18.66 3.49
N ALA A 20 9.13 17.36 3.23
CA ALA A 20 10.19 16.35 3.21
C ALA A 20 10.91 16.25 1.86
N SER A 21 10.25 16.64 0.76
CA SER A 21 10.75 16.52 -0.61
C SER A 21 11.46 17.78 -1.13
N ALA A 22 11.26 18.93 -0.51
CA ALA A 22 11.79 20.23 -1.00
C ALA A 22 13.34 20.33 -1.01
N ALA A 23 14.04 19.35 -0.44
CA ALA A 23 15.50 19.28 -0.52
C ALA A 23 16.02 18.53 -1.79
N GLY A 24 15.15 17.89 -2.58
CA GLY A 24 15.52 17.03 -3.71
C GLY A 24 15.02 17.45 -5.10
N LEU A 25 14.20 18.52 -5.20
CA LEU A 25 13.61 18.92 -6.49
C LEU A 25 14.38 20.03 -7.22
N ALA A 26 15.69 19.96 -7.25
CA ALA A 26 16.48 20.78 -8.17
C ALA A 26 16.59 20.01 -9.51
N GLY A 27 15.79 20.48 -10.46
CA GLY A 27 15.58 19.99 -11.80
C GLY A 27 16.70 19.20 -12.48
N CYS A 28 16.37 17.97 -12.85
CA CYS A 28 17.03 17.29 -13.96
C CYS A 28 15.98 17.06 -15.05
N SER A 29 16.20 17.69 -16.20
CA SER A 29 15.41 17.46 -17.40
C SER A 29 15.51 15.98 -17.80
N ALA A 30 14.35 15.37 -18.07
CA ALA A 30 14.24 14.01 -18.53
C ALA A 30 15.14 13.76 -19.75
N SER A 31 16.08 12.84 -19.60
CA SER A 31 16.67 12.11 -20.72
C SER A 31 16.44 10.63 -20.42
N GLU A 32 16.03 9.89 -21.44
CA GLU A 32 16.01 8.43 -21.38
C GLU A 32 17.36 7.96 -20.82
N SER A 33 17.35 7.13 -19.78
CA SER A 33 18.59 6.59 -19.22
C SER A 33 19.30 5.80 -20.32
N GLU A 34 20.52 6.22 -20.66
CA GLU A 34 21.37 5.44 -21.53
C GLU A 34 21.59 4.06 -20.90
N PRO A 35 21.63 2.99 -21.68
CA PRO A 35 21.87 1.66 -21.15
C PRO A 35 23.20 1.61 -20.38
N ASN A 36 23.21 0.93 -19.25
CA ASN A 36 24.43 0.71 -18.47
C ASN A 36 25.52 0.04 -19.32
N GLY A 37 26.77 0.29 -19.00
CA GLY A 37 27.90 -0.37 -19.63
C GLY A 37 27.85 -1.89 -19.44
N THR A 38 28.39 -2.63 -20.41
CA THR A 38 28.49 -4.09 -20.30
C THR A 38 29.45 -4.48 -19.19
N THR A 39 29.01 -5.36 -18.28
CA THR A 39 29.90 -5.93 -17.26
C THR A 39 30.39 -7.32 -17.63
N THR A 40 31.51 -7.71 -17.05
CA THR A 40 32.09 -9.05 -17.17
C THR A 40 32.56 -9.55 -15.80
N ALA A 41 32.51 -10.86 -15.58
CA ALA A 41 33.07 -11.46 -14.36
C ALA A 41 34.59 -11.18 -14.29
N VAL A 42 35.06 -10.94 -13.07
CA VAL A 42 36.48 -10.72 -12.75
C VAL A 42 37.17 -12.07 -12.53
N GLU A 43 38.46 -12.17 -12.89
CA GLU A 43 39.26 -13.39 -12.65
C GLU A 43 39.24 -13.79 -11.18
N THR A 44 39.16 -15.08 -10.89
CA THR A 44 38.87 -15.63 -9.55
C THR A 44 39.80 -15.12 -8.43
N ASP A 45 41.11 -15.04 -8.68
CA ASP A 45 42.08 -14.59 -7.66
C ASP A 45 41.94 -13.08 -7.37
N GLU A 46 41.67 -12.27 -8.40
CA GLU A 46 41.43 -10.84 -8.27
C GLU A 46 40.07 -10.57 -7.60
N ALA A 47 39.03 -11.30 -8.03
CA ALA A 47 37.70 -11.24 -7.45
C ALA A 47 37.74 -11.54 -5.95
N ARG A 48 38.44 -12.59 -5.56
CA ARG A 48 38.64 -12.95 -4.16
C ARG A 48 39.34 -11.85 -3.37
N THR A 49 40.41 -11.30 -3.92
CA THR A 49 41.18 -10.22 -3.28
C THR A 49 40.31 -9.00 -3.01
N LEU A 50 39.51 -8.60 -3.99
CA LEU A 50 38.55 -7.49 -3.82
C LEU A 50 37.46 -7.84 -2.79
N ALA A 51 36.89 -9.04 -2.87
CA ALA A 51 35.86 -9.48 -1.95
C ALA A 51 36.36 -9.56 -0.49
N GLU A 52 37.56 -10.07 -0.24
CA GLU A 52 38.16 -10.10 1.10
C GLU A 52 38.43 -8.69 1.64
N ARG A 53 38.84 -7.76 0.77
CA ARG A 53 39.17 -6.38 1.16
C ARG A 53 37.96 -5.57 1.59
N TYR A 54 36.85 -5.68 0.86
CA TYR A 54 35.62 -4.92 1.08
C TYR A 54 34.55 -5.71 1.83
N ALA A 55 34.88 -6.88 2.38
CA ALA A 55 33.93 -7.74 3.10
C ALA A 55 33.18 -6.98 4.18
N PRO A 56 31.84 -7.02 4.23
CA PRO A 56 31.05 -6.24 5.17
C PRO A 56 31.17 -6.74 6.62
N VAL A 57 30.93 -5.85 7.58
CA VAL A 57 30.64 -6.22 8.97
C VAL A 57 29.12 -6.15 9.16
N LEU A 58 28.52 -7.23 9.67
CA LEU A 58 27.08 -7.38 9.79
C LEU A 58 26.64 -7.37 11.25
N TYR A 59 25.78 -6.45 11.62
CA TYR A 59 25.26 -6.28 12.97
C TYR A 59 23.81 -6.75 13.03
N PHE A 60 23.51 -7.66 13.96
CA PHE A 60 22.18 -8.21 14.14
C PHE A 60 21.62 -7.90 15.53
N ASP A 61 20.30 -7.72 15.60
CA ASP A 61 19.59 -7.59 16.87
C ASP A 61 19.77 -8.84 17.75
N ALA A 62 19.73 -8.65 19.08
CA ALA A 62 19.84 -9.74 20.05
C ALA A 62 18.72 -10.80 19.92
N ASN A 63 17.60 -10.43 19.29
CA ASN A 63 16.48 -11.31 19.05
C ASN A 63 16.52 -12.00 17.68
N GLU A 64 17.52 -11.66 16.83
CA GLU A 64 17.64 -12.29 15.51
C GLU A 64 17.87 -13.80 15.61
N ARG A 65 17.27 -14.54 14.69
CA ARG A 65 17.31 -15.99 14.62
C ARG A 65 17.76 -16.54 13.28
N TRP A 66 17.55 -15.80 12.21
CA TRP A 66 17.75 -16.23 10.83
C TRP A 66 18.97 -15.54 10.21
N PHE A 67 20.15 -15.93 10.68
CA PHE A 67 21.41 -15.36 10.21
C PHE A 67 21.76 -15.85 8.79
N PRO A 68 22.55 -15.08 8.03
CA PRO A 68 23.09 -15.50 6.75
C PRO A 68 23.82 -16.84 6.86
N THR A 69 23.46 -17.80 6.01
CA THR A 69 23.95 -19.19 6.07
C THR A 69 24.19 -19.76 4.66
N ASP A 70 24.82 -20.92 4.59
CA ASP A 70 25.00 -21.67 3.35
C ASP A 70 23.75 -22.51 3.04
N PRO A 71 23.08 -22.32 1.87
CA PRO A 71 21.93 -23.13 1.48
C PRO A 71 22.27 -24.55 0.98
N ARG A 72 23.52 -24.81 0.55
CA ARG A 72 23.95 -26.10 -0.04
C ARG A 72 23.67 -27.32 0.85
N PRO A 73 23.79 -27.27 2.19
CA PRO A 73 23.43 -28.40 3.05
C PRO A 73 21.94 -28.78 3.01
N TYR A 74 21.07 -27.96 2.42
CA TYR A 74 19.63 -28.17 2.32
C TYR A 74 19.19 -28.56 0.89
N GLU A 75 20.15 -28.76 -0.02
CA GLU A 75 19.86 -29.16 -1.40
C GLU A 75 19.18 -30.55 -1.47
N SER A 76 18.27 -30.67 -2.41
CA SER A 76 17.57 -31.89 -2.79
C SER A 76 17.41 -31.98 -4.30
N GLU A 77 17.03 -33.12 -4.83
CA GLU A 77 16.72 -33.26 -6.26
C GLU A 77 15.20 -33.26 -6.48
N ARG A 78 14.73 -32.46 -7.41
CA ARG A 78 13.37 -32.45 -7.87
C ARG A 78 13.34 -32.60 -9.40
N ASP A 79 12.74 -33.68 -9.88
CA ASP A 79 12.69 -34.00 -11.32
C ASP A 79 14.06 -34.15 -12.01
N GLY A 80 15.14 -34.25 -11.24
CA GLY A 80 16.52 -34.37 -11.70
C GLY A 80 17.32 -33.07 -11.61
N ASP A 81 16.70 -31.96 -11.18
CA ASP A 81 17.32 -30.67 -11.00
C ASP A 81 17.62 -30.40 -9.50
N PRO A 82 18.78 -29.80 -9.17
CA PRO A 82 19.11 -29.44 -7.78
C PRO A 82 18.28 -28.25 -7.32
N VAL A 83 17.57 -28.42 -6.22
CA VAL A 83 16.71 -27.39 -5.64
C VAL A 83 16.92 -27.28 -4.13
N VAL A 84 16.64 -26.11 -3.56
CA VAL A 84 16.54 -25.90 -2.12
C VAL A 84 15.06 -25.66 -1.77
N SER A 85 14.46 -26.56 -0.99
CA SER A 85 13.09 -26.42 -0.51
C SER A 85 13.05 -25.57 0.77
N GLY A 86 12.09 -24.65 0.87
CA GLY A 86 11.89 -23.84 2.07
C GLY A 86 11.67 -24.66 3.34
N PHE A 87 10.95 -25.80 3.23
CA PHE A 87 10.81 -26.72 4.36
C PHE A 87 12.14 -27.32 4.78
N ASP A 88 12.95 -27.77 3.82
CA ASP A 88 14.22 -28.44 4.11
C ASP A 88 15.24 -27.42 4.64
N ALA A 89 15.25 -26.19 4.11
CA ALA A 89 16.11 -25.11 4.59
C ALA A 89 15.72 -24.66 6.01
N LEU A 90 14.43 -24.42 6.27
CA LEU A 90 13.97 -23.94 7.57
C LEU A 90 14.15 -24.99 8.67
N ASP A 91 13.78 -26.26 8.40
CA ASP A 91 13.93 -27.35 9.37
C ASP A 91 15.41 -27.65 9.63
N GLY A 92 16.21 -27.81 8.56
CA GLY A 92 17.63 -28.07 8.66
C GLY A 92 18.43 -26.96 9.33
N TYR A 93 18.08 -25.69 9.07
CA TYR A 93 18.67 -24.56 9.77
C TYR A 93 18.31 -24.59 11.28
N SER A 94 17.03 -24.83 11.59
CA SER A 94 16.55 -24.90 13.00
C SER A 94 17.21 -26.03 13.78
N GLU A 95 17.42 -27.21 13.15
CA GLU A 95 18.17 -28.33 13.77
C GLU A 95 19.60 -27.93 14.13
N ARG A 96 20.33 -27.28 13.20
CA ARG A 96 21.70 -26.83 13.45
C ARG A 96 21.75 -25.70 14.47
N ARG A 97 20.78 -24.80 14.46
CA ARG A 97 20.69 -23.71 15.43
C ARG A 97 20.49 -24.21 16.86
N ALA A 98 19.91 -25.38 17.07
CA ALA A 98 19.84 -26.00 18.38
C ALA A 98 21.23 -26.40 18.94
N GLU A 99 22.23 -26.58 18.07
CA GLU A 99 23.60 -26.94 18.41
C GLU A 99 24.55 -25.72 18.51
N THR A 100 24.33 -24.71 17.64
CA THR A 100 25.13 -23.49 17.56
C THR A 100 24.26 -22.27 17.35
N ARG A 101 24.62 -21.11 17.94
CA ARG A 101 23.82 -19.87 17.84
C ARG A 101 23.69 -19.39 16.40
N VAL A 102 24.76 -19.48 15.61
CA VAL A 102 24.82 -19.04 14.20
C VAL A 102 25.31 -20.21 13.36
N PRO A 103 24.41 -20.95 12.69
CA PRO A 103 24.79 -22.10 11.87
C PRO A 103 25.51 -21.65 10.59
N GLU A 104 26.73 -22.12 10.39
CA GLU A 104 27.48 -22.01 9.13
C GLU A 104 27.40 -20.61 8.51
N PRO A 105 27.78 -19.50 9.25
CA PRO A 105 27.63 -18.15 8.74
C PRO A 105 28.42 -17.97 7.46
N THR A 106 27.69 -17.57 6.39
CA THR A 106 28.22 -17.52 5.03
C THR A 106 27.74 -16.27 4.32
N VAL A 107 28.66 -15.63 3.61
CA VAL A 107 28.37 -14.52 2.68
C VAL A 107 28.88 -14.94 1.32
N PHE A 108 28.03 -14.89 0.31
CA PHE A 108 28.42 -15.18 -1.06
C PHE A 108 28.88 -13.90 -1.75
N TYR A 109 29.86 -14.01 -2.65
CA TYR A 109 30.31 -12.86 -3.41
C TYR A 109 30.34 -13.12 -4.91
N ASN A 110 30.03 -12.08 -5.68
CA ASN A 110 30.23 -11.98 -7.12
C ASN A 110 30.93 -10.66 -7.43
N VAL A 111 31.81 -10.64 -8.43
CA VAL A 111 32.57 -9.43 -8.80
C VAL A 111 32.42 -9.16 -10.28
N ARG A 112 31.95 -7.96 -10.61
CA ARG A 112 31.68 -7.53 -11.97
C ARG A 112 32.50 -6.29 -12.30
N SER A 113 33.17 -6.29 -13.45
CA SER A 113 33.97 -5.17 -13.94
C SER A 113 33.33 -4.55 -15.17
N TYR A 114 33.24 -3.23 -15.23
CA TYR A 114 32.68 -2.51 -16.38
C TYR A 114 33.69 -2.38 -17.51
N ALA A 115 33.31 -2.79 -18.72
CA ALA A 115 34.19 -2.78 -19.89
C ALA A 115 34.71 -1.36 -20.20
N GLY A 116 36.02 -1.20 -20.22
CA GLY A 116 36.68 0.08 -20.54
C GLY A 116 36.66 1.12 -19.43
N SER A 117 36.25 0.75 -18.22
CA SER A 117 36.21 1.60 -17.03
C SER A 117 37.05 0.99 -15.90
N PRO A 118 37.64 1.80 -15.00
CA PRO A 118 38.24 1.30 -13.77
C PRO A 118 37.18 0.89 -12.71
N LEU A 119 35.91 1.07 -13.03
CA LEU A 119 34.81 0.75 -12.09
C LEU A 119 34.57 -0.76 -12.05
N THR A 120 34.60 -1.31 -10.84
CA THR A 120 34.31 -2.70 -10.52
C THR A 120 33.35 -2.74 -9.37
N VAL A 121 32.44 -3.71 -9.33
CA VAL A 121 31.46 -3.87 -8.26
C VAL A 121 31.67 -5.21 -7.59
N VAL A 122 31.82 -5.17 -6.27
CA VAL A 122 31.77 -6.36 -5.44
C VAL A 122 30.36 -6.47 -4.88
N GLN A 123 29.70 -7.57 -5.18
CA GLN A 123 28.36 -7.90 -4.68
C GLN A 123 28.48 -8.93 -3.56
N TYR A 124 27.88 -8.65 -2.43
CA TYR A 124 27.77 -9.60 -1.32
C TYR A 124 26.30 -10.01 -1.18
N TRP A 125 26.06 -11.32 -1.33
CA TRP A 125 24.75 -11.92 -1.25
C TRP A 125 24.61 -12.69 0.05
N LEU A 126 23.56 -12.39 0.79
CA LEU A 126 23.25 -12.94 2.10
C LEU A 126 22.00 -13.79 1.97
N TYR A 127 22.11 -15.07 2.29
CA TYR A 127 20.97 -15.98 2.27
C TYR A 127 20.53 -16.29 3.70
N SER A 128 19.27 -16.06 4.00
CA SER A 128 18.60 -16.50 5.22
C SER A 128 17.51 -17.51 4.90
N ALA A 129 17.33 -18.53 5.73
CA ALA A 129 16.36 -19.60 5.46
C ALA A 129 14.92 -19.13 5.54
N PHE A 130 14.67 -18.00 6.23
CA PHE A 130 13.34 -17.47 6.45
C PHE A 130 13.37 -15.97 6.75
N ASP A 131 12.46 -15.23 6.10
CA ASP A 131 12.09 -13.85 6.44
C ASP A 131 10.88 -13.86 7.37
N GLN A 132 10.92 -13.08 8.43
CA GLN A 132 9.87 -12.98 9.44
C GLN A 132 9.36 -11.54 9.56
N PHE A 133 9.12 -10.90 8.43
CA PHE A 133 8.69 -9.51 8.38
C PHE A 133 7.16 -9.38 8.28
N THR A 134 6.47 -9.25 9.40
CA THR A 134 5.01 -9.01 9.51
C THR A 134 4.16 -9.79 8.51
N THR A 135 3.65 -9.12 7.47
CA THR A 135 2.81 -9.69 6.42
C THR A 135 3.60 -10.09 5.16
N ASN A 136 4.92 -10.03 5.22
CA ASN A 136 5.82 -10.43 4.13
C ASN A 136 6.76 -11.56 4.56
N PHE A 137 6.34 -12.43 5.47
CA PHE A 137 7.13 -13.59 5.85
C PHE A 137 7.17 -14.62 4.73
N HIS A 138 8.38 -15.06 4.39
CA HIS A 138 8.62 -16.02 3.30
C HIS A 138 9.88 -16.86 3.52
N TRP A 139 9.99 -17.93 2.71
CA TRP A 139 11.19 -18.75 2.65
C TRP A 139 12.27 -18.08 1.81
N HIS A 140 13.55 -18.42 2.05
CA HIS A 140 14.66 -18.07 1.17
C HIS A 140 14.87 -16.59 0.95
N ASP A 141 15.15 -15.88 2.01
CA ASP A 141 15.47 -14.47 1.91
C ASP A 141 16.89 -14.22 1.38
N TRP A 142 16.99 -13.38 0.35
CA TRP A 142 18.25 -12.99 -0.26
C TRP A 142 18.43 -11.47 -0.23
N GLU A 143 19.39 -11.03 0.57
CA GLU A 143 19.79 -9.63 0.61
C GLU A 143 21.09 -9.39 -0.15
N VAL A 144 21.27 -8.18 -0.70
CA VAL A 144 22.48 -7.83 -1.46
C VAL A 144 23.09 -6.52 -1.00
N ILE A 145 24.43 -6.50 -1.01
CA ILE A 145 25.24 -5.31 -0.77
C ILE A 145 26.19 -5.14 -1.93
N HIS A 146 26.13 -4.02 -2.64
CA HIS A 146 27.07 -3.65 -3.69
C HIS A 146 28.11 -2.67 -3.15
N VAL A 147 29.37 -2.93 -3.42
CA VAL A 147 30.47 -2.00 -3.22
C VAL A 147 31.05 -1.62 -4.57
N PHE A 148 30.77 -0.40 -5.03
CA PHE A 148 31.34 0.16 -6.26
C PHE A 148 32.76 0.66 -5.98
N VAL A 149 33.73 0.12 -6.67
CA VAL A 149 35.16 0.35 -6.43
C VAL A 149 35.83 0.93 -7.67
N ASP A 150 36.58 2.00 -7.49
CA ASP A 150 37.57 2.48 -8.50
C ASP A 150 38.89 1.73 -8.30
N THR A 151 39.16 0.74 -9.13
CA THR A 151 40.33 -0.12 -9.00
C THR A 151 41.65 0.57 -9.35
N GLU A 152 41.65 1.67 -10.13
CA GLU A 152 42.88 2.47 -10.40
C GLU A 152 43.25 3.32 -9.18
N ARG A 153 42.26 3.79 -8.39
CA ARG A 153 42.49 4.60 -7.20
C ARG A 153 42.47 3.77 -5.91
N ASP A 154 41.97 2.54 -6.03
CA ASP A 154 41.82 1.64 -4.90
C ASP A 154 40.91 2.21 -3.82
N GLU A 155 39.74 2.76 -4.23
CA GLU A 155 38.79 3.46 -3.38
C GLU A 155 37.36 2.96 -3.63
N ALA A 156 36.60 2.70 -2.56
CA ALA A 156 35.17 2.53 -2.64
C ALA A 156 34.50 3.87 -3.01
N ARG A 157 33.49 3.83 -3.87
CA ARG A 157 32.82 5.01 -4.40
C ARG A 157 31.37 5.12 -3.99
N LEU A 158 30.71 3.99 -3.82
CA LEU A 158 29.31 3.93 -3.44
C LEU A 158 29.03 2.57 -2.80
N HIS A 159 28.29 2.57 -1.72
CA HIS A 159 27.66 1.39 -1.19
C HIS A 159 26.16 1.45 -1.50
N VAL A 160 25.60 0.34 -1.99
CA VAL A 160 24.17 0.17 -2.22
C VAL A 160 23.74 -1.13 -1.55
N ALA A 161 22.69 -1.12 -0.77
CA ALA A 161 22.19 -2.32 -0.09
C ALA A 161 20.68 -2.43 -0.21
N SER A 162 20.18 -3.64 -0.36
CA SER A 162 18.74 -3.91 -0.28
C SER A 162 18.21 -3.53 1.10
N SER A 163 17.05 -2.85 1.13
CA SER A 163 16.61 -2.16 2.34
C SER A 163 15.16 -1.71 2.24
N HIS A 164 14.52 -1.40 3.35
CA HIS A 164 13.19 -0.77 3.38
C HIS A 164 13.28 0.77 3.25
N SER A 165 14.07 1.25 2.30
CA SER A 165 14.33 2.70 2.10
C SER A 165 13.14 3.51 1.57
N ARG A 166 12.05 2.84 1.15
CA ARG A 166 10.90 3.43 0.43
C ARG A 166 11.26 4.01 -0.94
N ARG A 167 12.33 3.55 -1.54
CA ARG A 167 12.74 3.82 -2.92
C ARG A 167 12.34 2.65 -3.82
N VAL A 168 12.38 2.83 -5.11
CA VAL A 168 12.07 1.77 -6.08
C VAL A 168 13.22 1.61 -7.09
N PRO A 169 13.96 0.51 -7.09
CA PRO A 169 13.98 -0.58 -6.10
C PRO A 169 14.27 -0.10 -4.69
N ASN A 170 13.90 -0.93 -3.71
CA ASN A 170 13.94 -0.60 -2.29
C ASN A 170 15.37 -0.74 -1.73
N ASN A 171 16.26 0.18 -2.08
CA ASN A 171 17.67 0.16 -1.73
C ASN A 171 18.07 1.37 -0.89
N GLU A 172 19.07 1.22 -0.04
CA GLU A 172 19.79 2.29 0.64
C GLU A 172 21.13 2.58 -0.06
N HIS A 173 21.49 3.85 -0.11
CA HIS A 173 22.70 4.33 -0.79
C HIS A 173 23.57 5.11 0.20
N LEU A 174 24.89 4.91 0.11
CA LEU A 174 25.85 5.57 0.97
C LEU A 174 27.13 5.92 0.21
N ASP A 175 27.54 7.20 0.21
CA ASP A 175 28.91 7.59 -0.15
C ASP A 175 29.85 7.14 0.96
N PRO A 176 30.78 6.20 0.71
CA PRO A 176 31.59 5.63 1.78
C PRO A 176 32.67 6.59 2.27
N GLU A 177 32.86 6.69 3.57
CA GLU A 177 34.02 7.31 4.22
C GLU A 177 35.11 6.27 4.51
N GLU A 178 34.69 5.01 4.67
CA GLU A 178 35.58 3.87 4.91
C GLU A 178 35.47 2.79 3.81
N THR A 179 36.48 1.92 3.78
CA THR A 179 36.55 0.83 2.82
C THR A 179 35.54 -0.28 3.10
N VAL A 180 35.31 -0.59 4.38
CA VAL A 180 34.50 -1.70 4.84
C VAL A 180 33.07 -1.23 5.12
N PRO A 181 32.05 -1.76 4.42
CA PRO A 181 30.68 -1.44 4.74
C PRO A 181 30.28 -2.07 6.08
N ARG A 182 29.65 -1.27 6.95
CA ARG A 182 29.01 -1.72 8.17
C ARG A 182 27.49 -1.70 7.97
N VAL A 183 26.88 -2.84 8.19
CA VAL A 183 25.45 -3.05 7.90
C VAL A 183 24.74 -3.46 9.18
N LEU A 184 23.71 -2.70 9.55
CA LEU A 184 22.78 -3.11 10.58
C LEU A 184 21.59 -3.79 9.91
N SER A 185 21.41 -5.07 10.21
CA SER A 185 20.33 -5.88 9.67
C SER A 185 19.06 -5.66 10.50
N GLU A 186 17.95 -5.38 9.84
CA GLU A 186 16.66 -5.28 10.49
C GLU A 186 16.24 -6.64 11.07
N LEU A 187 15.65 -6.61 12.24
CA LEU A 187 15.18 -7.82 12.91
C LEU A 187 14.10 -8.54 12.09
N GLY A 188 14.39 -9.75 11.68
CA GLY A 188 13.49 -10.67 11.00
C GLY A 188 13.38 -10.49 9.50
N SER A 189 13.47 -9.27 8.97
CA SER A 189 13.39 -8.97 7.53
C SER A 189 14.76 -8.79 6.85
N HIS A 190 15.83 -8.78 7.63
CA HIS A 190 17.21 -8.64 7.18
C HIS A 190 17.53 -7.41 6.33
N SER A 191 16.56 -6.53 6.11
CA SER A 191 16.74 -5.24 5.42
C SER A 191 17.96 -4.49 5.98
N SER A 192 18.77 -3.94 5.10
CA SER A 192 20.06 -3.34 5.44
C SER A 192 19.95 -1.86 5.79
N ALA A 193 20.68 -1.44 6.83
CA ALA A 193 21.01 -0.04 7.09
C ALA A 193 22.52 0.15 7.01
N LEU A 194 22.97 1.02 6.11
CA LEU A 194 24.39 1.32 5.91
C LEU A 194 24.88 2.36 6.90
N SER A 195 26.01 2.14 7.55
CA SER A 195 26.61 3.04 8.52
C SER A 195 27.76 3.86 7.97
N LEU A 196 27.87 5.10 8.45
CA LEU A 196 28.98 6.03 8.18
C LEU A 196 30.01 6.10 9.32
N ASN A 197 29.73 5.50 10.47
CA ASN A 197 30.60 5.68 11.63
C ASN A 197 31.90 4.88 11.53
N GLU A 198 32.99 5.50 11.96
CA GLU A 198 34.30 4.86 12.15
C GLU A 198 34.33 3.96 13.41
N GLU A 199 33.37 4.14 14.31
CA GLU A 199 33.25 3.36 15.55
C GLU A 199 32.31 2.16 15.35
N ARG A 200 32.41 1.19 16.23
CA ARG A 200 31.51 0.02 16.25
C ARG A 200 30.05 0.45 16.34
N GLU A 201 29.23 -0.13 15.51
CA GLU A 201 27.80 0.12 15.51
C GLU A 201 27.10 -0.51 16.72
N SER A 202 25.94 0.03 17.05
CA SER A 202 25.09 -0.55 18.10
C SER A 202 23.64 -0.17 17.90
N PHE A 203 22.76 -1.09 18.27
CA PHE A 203 21.34 -0.82 18.44
C PHE A 203 21.09 -0.27 19.84
N GLN A 204 20.29 0.77 19.96
CA GLN A 204 19.91 1.32 21.27
C GLN A 204 18.56 2.03 21.22
N ARG A 205 17.92 2.13 22.37
CA ARG A 205 16.66 2.86 22.52
C ARG A 205 16.90 4.25 23.08
N VAL A 206 16.34 5.25 22.43
CA VAL A 206 16.37 6.66 22.86
C VAL A 206 14.94 7.16 23.01
N SER A 207 14.70 8.01 24.01
CA SER A 207 13.42 8.71 24.16
C SER A 207 13.49 10.06 23.45
N ILE A 208 12.61 10.27 22.47
CA ILE A 208 12.44 11.55 21.77
C ILE A 208 11.02 12.05 22.08
N ASP A 209 10.91 13.20 22.76
CA ASP A 209 9.62 13.79 23.15
C ASP A 209 8.67 12.82 23.90
N GLY A 210 9.23 11.87 24.64
CA GLY A 210 8.47 10.89 25.41
C GLY A 210 8.04 9.65 24.62
N VAL A 211 8.35 9.58 23.33
CA VAL A 211 8.16 8.39 22.50
C VAL A 211 9.48 7.63 22.43
N PRO A 212 9.56 6.36 22.88
CA PRO A 212 10.75 5.57 22.70
C PRO A 212 10.98 5.26 21.22
N ALA A 213 12.21 5.47 20.76
CA ALA A 213 12.66 5.15 19.42
C ALA A 213 13.90 4.28 19.47
N ASP A 214 13.94 3.23 18.66
CA ASP A 214 15.14 2.42 18.46
C ASP A 214 15.96 3.08 17.36
N ILE A 215 17.21 3.41 17.65
CA ILE A 215 18.07 4.17 16.76
C ILE A 215 19.47 3.57 16.69
N THR A 216 20.16 3.86 15.61
CA THR A 216 21.55 3.50 15.36
C THR A 216 22.42 4.76 15.19
N ASN A 217 23.72 4.61 15.11
CA ASN A 217 24.64 5.72 15.18
C ASN A 217 24.48 6.80 14.11
N ARG A 218 23.92 6.47 12.94
CA ARG A 218 23.84 7.38 11.78
C ARG A 218 22.88 8.56 11.99
N ALA A 219 21.68 8.31 12.54
CA ALA A 219 20.69 9.38 12.72
C ALA A 219 21.19 10.43 13.72
N ILE A 220 21.95 10.03 14.72
CA ILE A 220 22.46 10.90 15.76
C ILE A 220 23.76 11.58 15.36
N GLY A 221 24.51 11.09 14.36
CA GLY A 221 25.64 11.85 13.80
C GLY A 221 25.22 13.28 13.39
N GLY A 222 24.01 13.44 12.80
CA GLY A 222 23.39 14.72 12.54
C GLY A 222 22.85 15.44 13.81
N LEU A 223 22.38 14.71 14.81
CA LEU A 223 21.85 15.26 16.06
C LEU A 223 22.94 15.53 17.10
N ALA A 224 24.02 14.77 17.12
CA ALA A 224 25.16 14.98 18.00
C ALA A 224 25.81 16.37 17.82
N SER A 225 25.82 16.87 16.58
CA SER A 225 26.27 18.23 16.29
C SER A 225 25.35 19.31 16.84
N LEU A 226 24.10 18.97 17.20
CA LEU A 226 23.10 19.88 17.74
C LEU A 226 22.95 19.80 19.25
N ALA A 227 23.26 18.66 19.87
CA ALA A 227 22.88 18.39 21.25
C ALA A 227 23.97 17.71 22.14
N ASP A 228 25.16 17.48 21.63
CA ASP A 228 26.25 16.76 22.36
C ASP A 228 25.81 15.38 22.90
N VAL A 229 24.92 14.70 22.18
CA VAL A 229 24.36 13.40 22.51
C VAL A 229 25.19 12.31 21.82
N PRO A 230 25.50 11.18 22.48
CA PRO A 230 26.18 10.07 21.83
C PRO A 230 25.41 9.64 20.57
N ALA A 231 26.11 9.61 19.45
CA ALA A 231 25.47 9.31 18.18
C ALA A 231 25.00 7.85 18.13
N ALA A 232 23.75 7.67 17.82
CA ALA A 232 23.19 6.38 17.44
C ALA A 232 22.39 6.55 16.19
N TYR A 233 22.18 5.54 15.45
CA TYR A 233 21.51 5.60 14.17
C TYR A 233 20.11 5.02 14.22
N GLY A 234 19.17 5.57 13.48
CA GLY A 234 17.82 5.02 13.27
C GLY A 234 17.47 4.89 11.82
N LEU A 235 16.86 3.81 11.46
CA LEU A 235 16.07 3.68 10.25
C LEU A 235 14.68 4.26 10.55
N PRO A 236 14.33 5.47 10.05
CA PRO A 236 13.07 6.12 10.44
C PRO A 236 11.82 5.34 10.04
N ARG A 237 11.96 4.33 9.19
CA ARG A 237 10.89 3.47 8.70
C ARG A 237 10.56 2.30 9.63
N ASP A 238 11.53 1.81 10.41
CA ASP A 238 11.41 0.58 11.20
C ASP A 238 11.90 0.74 12.64
N GLU A 239 12.89 1.58 12.90
CA GLU A 239 13.39 1.86 14.24
C GLU A 239 12.36 2.69 15.00
N GLY A 240 12.10 2.50 16.20
CA GLY A 240 11.05 3.19 16.94
C GLY A 240 9.61 2.93 16.49
N PHE A 241 9.42 2.47 15.23
CA PHE A 241 8.15 2.06 14.66
C PHE A 241 8.23 0.63 14.15
N ARG A 242 8.78 -0.26 14.95
CA ARG A 242 8.98 -1.66 14.59
C ARG A 242 7.68 -2.34 14.28
N LEU A 243 7.68 -3.06 13.16
CA LEU A 243 6.55 -3.90 12.81
C LEU A 243 6.55 -5.13 13.72
N PRO A 244 5.41 -5.47 14.30
CA PRO A 244 5.32 -6.61 15.20
C PRO A 244 5.38 -7.92 14.43
N PHE A 245 5.94 -8.97 15.07
CA PHE A 245 5.88 -10.32 14.54
C PHE A 245 4.46 -10.89 14.64
N VAL A 246 4.01 -11.49 13.56
CA VAL A 246 2.75 -12.26 13.52
C VAL A 246 3.06 -13.75 13.42
N VAL A 247 2.06 -14.58 13.68
CA VAL A 247 2.17 -16.02 13.49
C VAL A 247 2.00 -16.32 12.00
N PRO A 248 3.02 -16.83 11.30
CA PRO A 248 2.85 -17.27 9.92
C PRO A 248 2.00 -18.54 9.88
N GLU A 249 1.03 -18.60 8.97
CA GLU A 249 0.11 -19.72 8.79
C GLU A 249 0.29 -20.36 7.42
N LEU A 250 0.03 -21.65 7.35
CA LEU A 250 -0.04 -22.43 6.12
C LEU A 250 -1.24 -23.35 6.21
N ASP A 251 -2.15 -23.28 5.23
CA ASP A 251 -3.41 -24.04 5.21
C ASP A 251 -4.28 -23.82 6.48
N GLY A 252 -4.22 -22.63 7.08
CA GLY A 252 -4.98 -22.25 8.27
C GLY A 252 -4.45 -22.85 9.57
N ALA A 253 -3.21 -23.28 9.59
CA ALA A 253 -2.51 -23.71 10.79
C ALA A 253 -1.15 -23.01 10.92
N PRO A 254 -0.66 -22.75 12.15
CA PRO A 254 0.65 -22.18 12.35
C PRO A 254 1.74 -23.02 11.68
N VAL A 255 2.66 -22.37 10.96
CA VAL A 255 3.72 -23.04 10.19
C VAL A 255 4.56 -23.99 11.05
N TYR A 256 4.82 -23.63 12.31
CA TYR A 256 5.57 -24.50 13.24
C TYR A 256 4.83 -25.81 13.65
N GLU A 257 3.56 -25.97 13.29
CA GLU A 257 2.81 -27.21 13.50
C GLU A 257 2.85 -28.15 12.29
N HIS A 258 3.52 -27.75 11.21
CA HIS A 258 3.59 -28.53 9.98
C HIS A 258 4.50 -29.77 10.14
N ASP A 259 4.04 -30.93 9.68
CA ASP A 259 4.72 -32.24 9.82
C ASP A 259 6.14 -32.27 9.22
N ARG A 260 6.44 -31.40 8.23
CA ARG A 260 7.78 -31.29 7.60
C ARG A 260 8.76 -30.42 8.38
N LEU A 261 8.35 -29.84 9.49
CA LEU A 261 9.16 -28.91 10.30
C LEU A 261 9.36 -29.42 11.74
N PRO A 262 9.81 -30.67 11.95
CA PRO A 262 9.95 -31.24 13.30
C PRO A 262 10.97 -30.52 14.19
N ALA A 263 11.97 -29.85 13.62
CA ALA A 263 12.96 -29.07 14.35
C ALA A 263 12.54 -27.62 14.65
N VAL A 264 11.51 -27.10 13.94
CA VAL A 264 11.02 -25.73 14.12
C VAL A 264 10.04 -25.68 15.29
N THR A 265 10.32 -24.83 16.26
CA THR A 265 9.42 -24.63 17.40
C THR A 265 8.63 -23.36 17.27
N ARG A 266 7.51 -23.25 18.01
CA ARG A 266 6.78 -21.99 18.13
C ARG A 266 7.69 -20.82 18.52
N GLU A 267 8.61 -21.04 19.48
CA GLU A 267 9.49 -19.98 19.96
C GLU A 267 10.49 -19.52 18.88
N ASP A 268 10.78 -20.34 17.89
CA ASP A 268 11.65 -19.95 16.77
C ASP A 268 10.97 -18.94 15.84
N LEU A 269 9.71 -19.15 15.52
CA LEU A 269 8.96 -18.27 14.60
C LEU A 269 8.22 -17.14 15.32
N VAL A 270 7.69 -17.40 16.51
CA VAL A 270 6.84 -16.44 17.24
C VAL A 270 7.26 -16.35 18.70
N PRO A 271 8.43 -15.75 19.00
CA PRO A 271 8.87 -15.51 20.35
C PRO A 271 7.78 -14.78 21.15
N GLU A 272 7.39 -15.29 22.31
CA GLU A 272 6.25 -14.77 23.06
C GLU A 272 6.32 -13.26 23.31
N ARG A 273 7.51 -12.76 23.61
CA ARG A 273 7.75 -11.34 23.89
C ARG A 273 7.69 -10.42 22.67
N LEU A 274 7.75 -10.99 21.45
CA LEU A 274 7.69 -10.26 20.20
C LEU A 274 6.37 -10.51 19.44
N THR A 275 5.57 -11.49 19.90
CA THR A 275 4.35 -11.91 19.21
C THR A 275 3.21 -10.97 19.52
N ILE A 276 2.49 -10.53 18.48
CA ILE A 276 1.22 -9.84 18.59
C ILE A 276 0.14 -10.86 18.94
N ARG A 277 -0.74 -10.49 19.85
CA ARG A 277 -1.89 -11.30 20.22
C ARG A 277 -3.22 -10.71 19.72
N SER A 278 -3.25 -9.39 19.54
CA SER A 278 -4.40 -8.67 19.01
C SER A 278 -3.91 -7.40 18.30
N PHE A 279 -4.35 -7.21 17.07
CA PHE A 279 -4.05 -5.99 16.32
C PHE A 279 -4.84 -4.78 16.83
N ASP A 280 -5.97 -5.01 17.46
CA ASP A 280 -6.81 -3.95 18.05
C ASP A 280 -6.16 -3.32 19.29
N ASP A 281 -5.28 -4.06 19.97
CA ASP A 281 -4.57 -3.60 21.16
C ASP A 281 -3.26 -2.86 20.83
N LEU A 282 -2.81 -2.90 19.57
CA LEU A 282 -1.57 -2.24 19.14
C LEU A 282 -1.83 -0.77 18.78
N SER A 283 -0.89 0.05 19.18
CA SER A 283 -0.78 1.43 18.71
C SER A 283 0.31 1.53 17.65
N SER A 284 0.16 2.43 16.70
CA SER A 284 1.23 2.78 15.78
C SER A 284 1.91 4.08 16.28
N PRO A 285 3.22 4.05 16.58
CA PRO A 285 4.15 2.92 16.59
C PRO A 285 3.92 1.96 17.76
N PRO A 286 4.23 0.67 17.61
CA PRO A 286 4.13 -0.27 18.73
C PRO A 286 5.21 0.01 19.77
N THR A 287 4.79 0.48 20.95
CA THR A 287 5.70 0.89 22.05
C THR A 287 5.88 -0.15 23.13
N ASP A 288 5.13 -1.21 23.09
CA ASP A 288 5.09 -2.33 24.05
C ASP A 288 6.05 -3.48 23.69
N LEU A 289 6.63 -3.46 22.49
CA LEU A 289 7.64 -4.42 22.08
C LEU A 289 9.02 -4.12 22.70
N PRO A 290 9.87 -5.14 22.90
CA PRO A 290 11.23 -4.95 23.40
C PRO A 290 12.03 -4.01 22.50
N ALA A 291 12.90 -3.20 23.11
CA ALA A 291 13.89 -2.42 22.39
C ALA A 291 14.84 -3.33 21.60
N ARG A 292 15.34 -2.82 20.48
CA ARG A 292 16.45 -3.47 19.77
C ARG A 292 17.73 -3.33 20.59
N GLU A 293 18.50 -4.40 20.61
CA GLU A 293 19.81 -4.47 21.28
C GLU A 293 20.80 -5.17 20.37
N THR A 294 22.05 -4.73 20.37
CA THR A 294 23.10 -5.39 19.61
C THR A 294 23.28 -6.83 20.12
N GLY A 295 23.15 -7.77 19.19
CA GLY A 295 23.27 -9.20 19.45
C GLY A 295 24.53 -9.78 18.85
N VAL A 296 24.41 -10.49 17.73
CA VAL A 296 25.54 -11.06 16.99
C VAL A 296 26.11 -10.01 16.07
N VAL A 297 27.44 -9.93 16.03
CA VAL A 297 28.19 -9.20 15.01
C VAL A 297 29.02 -10.22 14.23
N LEU A 298 28.74 -10.34 12.93
CA LEU A 298 29.47 -11.21 12.04
C LEU A 298 30.54 -10.42 11.30
N ASP A 299 31.75 -10.96 11.23
CA ASP A 299 32.85 -10.39 10.46
C ASP A 299 33.51 -11.46 9.58
N PHE A 300 34.22 -11.03 8.54
CA PHE A 300 34.93 -11.94 7.65
C PHE A 300 36.03 -12.70 8.41
N GLU A 301 36.07 -14.02 8.25
CA GLU A 301 37.01 -14.91 8.97
C GLU A 301 38.51 -14.59 8.75
N GLY A 302 38.82 -13.98 7.60
CA GLY A 302 40.20 -13.59 7.25
C GLY A 302 40.63 -12.20 7.73
N ARG A 303 39.77 -11.44 8.46
CA ARG A 303 40.11 -10.11 8.94
C ARG A 303 41.10 -10.16 10.13
N GLU A 304 42.15 -9.36 10.04
CA GLU A 304 43.21 -9.36 11.09
C GLU A 304 42.73 -8.81 12.44
N ASP A 305 41.84 -7.84 12.45
CA ASP A 305 41.26 -7.22 13.65
C ASP A 305 39.74 -7.18 13.54
N PRO A 306 39.06 -8.30 13.79
CA PRO A 306 37.62 -8.40 13.59
C PRO A 306 36.85 -7.57 14.62
N GLU A 307 35.76 -6.94 14.16
CA GLU A 307 34.80 -6.23 15.01
C GLU A 307 33.80 -7.19 15.68
N GLY A 308 33.51 -8.32 15.02
CA GLY A 308 32.55 -9.34 15.47
C GLY A 308 33.20 -10.42 16.34
N GLU A 309 32.35 -11.06 17.16
CA GLU A 309 32.74 -12.25 17.93
C GLU A 309 32.57 -13.54 17.14
N GLU A 310 31.75 -13.52 16.09
CA GLU A 310 31.43 -14.62 15.19
C GLU A 310 31.99 -14.31 13.79
N ALA A 311 32.51 -15.33 13.13
CA ALA A 311 33.10 -15.20 11.82
C ALA A 311 32.23 -15.86 10.74
N TYR A 312 32.15 -15.23 9.55
CA TYR A 312 31.53 -15.84 8.38
C TYR A 312 32.57 -16.25 7.32
N ALA A 313 32.26 -17.31 6.60
CA ALA A 313 32.99 -17.71 5.43
C ALA A 313 32.59 -16.86 4.21
N LEU A 314 33.58 -16.44 3.42
CA LEU A 314 33.36 -15.73 2.15
C LEU A 314 33.47 -16.70 1.00
N VAL A 315 32.36 -16.95 0.28
CA VAL A 315 32.24 -18.00 -0.73
C VAL A 315 31.88 -17.39 -2.11
N PRO A 316 32.54 -17.77 -3.20
CA PRO A 316 32.11 -17.32 -4.54
C PRO A 316 30.67 -17.77 -4.83
N ALA A 317 29.84 -16.88 -5.38
CA ALA A 317 28.47 -17.21 -5.78
C ALA A 317 28.40 -18.33 -6.83
N GLU A 318 29.46 -18.50 -7.64
CA GLU A 318 29.64 -19.60 -8.59
C GLU A 318 29.43 -20.99 -7.93
N GLU A 319 29.72 -21.13 -6.63
CA GLU A 319 29.55 -22.39 -5.91
C GLU A 319 28.10 -22.78 -5.66
N VAL A 320 27.15 -21.85 -5.79
CA VAL A 320 25.71 -22.09 -5.61
C VAL A 320 24.90 -21.86 -6.90
N GLU A 321 25.52 -21.38 -7.98
CA GLU A 321 24.85 -21.18 -9.29
C GLU A 321 24.30 -22.45 -9.93
N HIS A 322 24.68 -23.62 -9.44
CA HIS A 322 24.13 -24.90 -9.88
C HIS A 322 22.73 -25.19 -9.32
N VAL A 323 22.28 -24.47 -8.31
CA VAL A 323 20.93 -24.61 -7.76
C VAL A 323 19.95 -23.99 -8.74
N ASP A 324 19.06 -24.83 -9.29
CA ASP A 324 18.11 -24.43 -10.34
C ASP A 324 16.97 -23.57 -9.77
N ALA A 325 16.52 -23.90 -8.54
CA ALA A 325 15.43 -23.17 -7.90
C ALA A 325 15.47 -23.24 -6.38
N PHE A 326 14.99 -22.14 -5.77
CA PHE A 326 14.59 -22.09 -4.37
C PHE A 326 13.07 -22.20 -4.32
N THR A 327 12.52 -23.20 -3.64
CA THR A 327 11.09 -23.54 -3.70
C THR A 327 10.44 -23.56 -2.34
N GLY A 328 9.18 -23.15 -2.26
CA GLY A 328 8.37 -23.20 -1.04
C GLY A 328 6.93 -22.75 -1.31
N PRO A 329 5.99 -23.03 -0.41
CA PRO A 329 4.66 -22.45 -0.50
C PRO A 329 4.68 -20.96 -0.18
N GLN A 330 3.68 -20.22 -0.67
CA GLN A 330 3.47 -18.83 -0.32
C GLN A 330 3.00 -18.70 1.12
N LEU A 331 3.64 -17.85 1.91
CA LEU A 331 3.28 -17.54 3.28
C LEU A 331 2.87 -16.07 3.46
N SER A 332 3.27 -15.20 2.54
CA SER A 332 2.87 -13.79 2.51
C SER A 332 1.51 -13.63 1.85
N PHE A 333 0.73 -12.62 2.24
CA PHE A 333 -0.58 -12.34 1.66
C PHE A 333 -1.49 -13.56 1.62
N GLU A 334 -1.97 -14.00 2.77
CA GLU A 334 -2.90 -15.15 2.93
C GLU A 334 -4.21 -15.03 2.14
N PHE A 335 -4.47 -13.85 1.58
CA PHE A 335 -5.70 -13.54 0.90
C PHE A 335 -5.54 -13.60 -0.60
N ALA A 336 -6.54 -14.18 -1.24
CA ALA A 336 -6.65 -14.16 -2.68
C ALA A 336 -6.79 -12.72 -3.17
N VAL A 337 -5.69 -12.14 -3.65
CA VAL A 337 -5.76 -11.00 -4.58
C VAL A 337 -6.49 -11.40 -5.85
N PRO A 338 -7.00 -10.48 -6.66
CA PRO A 338 -7.64 -10.82 -7.93
C PRO A 338 -6.75 -11.75 -8.77
N GLY A 339 -7.29 -12.85 -9.33
CA GLY A 339 -6.54 -13.97 -9.93
C GLY A 339 -5.46 -13.56 -10.94
N PHE A 340 -5.66 -12.48 -11.71
CA PHE A 340 -4.65 -11.92 -12.62
C PHE A 340 -3.51 -11.15 -11.91
N ALA A 341 -3.70 -10.78 -10.65
CA ALA A 341 -2.68 -10.14 -9.83
C ALA A 341 -2.03 -11.16 -8.88
N GLU A 342 -2.71 -12.25 -8.57
CA GLU A 342 -2.17 -13.35 -7.76
C GLU A 342 -0.93 -13.94 -8.42
N ASP A 343 -1.00 -14.29 -9.71
CA ASP A 343 0.13 -14.86 -10.44
C ASP A 343 1.35 -13.92 -10.46
N ALA A 344 1.11 -12.60 -10.57
CA ALA A 344 2.19 -11.61 -10.58
C ALA A 344 2.78 -11.41 -9.18
N ILE A 345 1.95 -11.33 -8.15
CA ILE A 345 2.39 -11.14 -6.76
C ILE A 345 3.01 -12.42 -6.21
N ASP A 346 2.39 -13.58 -6.44
CA ASP A 346 2.91 -14.87 -6.05
C ASP A 346 4.28 -15.15 -6.68
N GLY A 347 4.45 -14.83 -7.95
CA GLY A 347 5.74 -14.92 -8.63
C GLY A 347 6.83 -14.05 -8.01
N HIS A 348 6.46 -12.92 -7.45
CA HIS A 348 7.41 -11.98 -6.82
C HIS A 348 7.67 -12.26 -5.33
N LEU A 349 6.69 -12.83 -4.61
CA LEU A 349 6.80 -13.04 -3.16
C LEU A 349 7.19 -14.45 -2.75
N THR A 350 6.96 -15.45 -3.61
CA THR A 350 7.23 -16.86 -3.29
C THR A 350 8.41 -17.48 -3.98
N ALA A 351 8.70 -17.02 -5.19
CA ALA A 351 9.89 -17.41 -5.88
C ALA A 351 10.90 -16.30 -5.69
N THR A 352 11.71 -16.39 -4.66
CA THR A 352 12.98 -15.74 -4.73
C THR A 352 13.72 -16.36 -5.89
N ASP A 353 13.67 -15.69 -7.04
CA ASP A 353 14.54 -16.05 -8.13
C ASP A 353 15.97 -16.08 -7.62
N PRO A 354 16.74 -17.14 -7.90
CA PRO A 354 18.13 -17.20 -7.52
C PRO A 354 18.85 -15.90 -7.90
N PRO A 355 19.74 -15.36 -7.05
CA PRO A 355 20.41 -14.09 -7.33
C PRO A 355 20.98 -13.97 -8.73
N TRP A 356 21.55 -15.03 -9.26
CA TRP A 356 22.18 -15.08 -10.59
C TRP A 356 21.21 -15.02 -11.77
N THR A 357 19.91 -15.14 -11.53
CA THR A 357 18.87 -14.91 -12.54
C THR A 357 18.34 -13.48 -12.55
N GLN A 358 18.63 -12.71 -11.49
CA GLN A 358 18.17 -11.33 -11.36
C GLN A 358 19.04 -10.36 -12.17
N ALA A 359 18.42 -9.34 -12.76
CA ALA A 359 19.13 -8.34 -13.57
C ALA A 359 20.29 -7.66 -12.81
N ARG A 360 20.12 -7.39 -11.51
CA ARG A 360 21.13 -6.78 -10.63
C ARG A 360 22.40 -7.61 -10.47
N TYR A 361 22.37 -8.91 -10.76
CA TYR A 361 23.54 -9.77 -10.67
C TYR A 361 24.54 -9.48 -11.78
N GLU A 362 24.08 -9.23 -13.01
CA GLU A 362 24.92 -8.91 -14.16
C GLU A 362 25.06 -7.40 -14.41
N ASP A 363 24.10 -6.59 -13.97
CA ASP A 363 24.09 -5.13 -14.07
C ASP A 363 23.87 -4.46 -12.71
N PRO A 364 24.89 -4.44 -11.83
CA PRO A 364 24.76 -3.86 -10.49
C PRO A 364 24.36 -2.38 -10.48
N ALA A 365 24.66 -1.63 -11.54
CA ALA A 365 24.26 -0.22 -11.63
C ALA A 365 22.74 -0.04 -11.76
N ALA A 366 21.98 -1.09 -12.12
CA ALA A 366 20.52 -1.04 -12.09
C ALA A 366 19.98 -0.72 -10.68
N ASP A 367 20.69 -1.14 -9.64
CA ASP A 367 20.32 -0.91 -8.24
C ASP A 367 20.64 0.51 -7.74
N ILE A 368 21.35 1.33 -8.50
CA ILE A 368 21.55 2.73 -8.15
C ILE A 368 20.32 3.52 -8.58
N THR A 369 19.30 3.50 -7.74
CA THR A 369 18.00 4.13 -8.01
C THR A 369 17.90 5.55 -7.47
N ASP A 370 18.75 5.94 -6.50
CA ASP A 370 18.87 7.33 -6.08
C ASP A 370 19.49 8.19 -7.21
N PRO A 371 18.74 9.17 -7.76
CA PRO A 371 19.22 9.98 -8.88
C PRO A 371 20.47 10.78 -8.56
N THR A 372 20.67 11.18 -7.30
CA THR A 372 21.83 11.99 -6.88
C THR A 372 23.09 11.13 -6.89
N HIS A 373 23.03 9.95 -6.28
CA HIS A 373 24.14 9.00 -6.25
C HIS A 373 24.47 8.50 -7.66
N ARG A 374 23.44 8.20 -8.46
CA ARG A 374 23.62 7.77 -9.85
C ARG A 374 24.27 8.84 -10.70
N ALA A 375 23.80 10.10 -10.62
CA ALA A 375 24.39 11.23 -11.33
C ALA A 375 25.86 11.45 -10.95
N ALA A 376 26.18 11.40 -9.64
CA ALA A 376 27.53 11.56 -9.14
C ALA A 376 28.49 10.47 -9.65
N LEU A 377 28.00 9.23 -9.78
CA LEU A 377 28.80 8.13 -10.31
C LEU A 377 28.94 8.23 -11.84
N ALA A 378 27.85 8.56 -12.55
CA ALA A 378 27.84 8.77 -14.01
C ALA A 378 28.72 9.92 -14.45
N GLU A 379 28.86 10.99 -13.66
CA GLU A 379 29.80 12.10 -13.95
C GLU A 379 31.28 11.63 -13.97
N ARG A 380 31.59 10.57 -13.22
CA ARG A 380 32.95 10.05 -13.07
C ARG A 380 33.27 8.88 -14.01
N TYR A 381 32.25 8.10 -14.35
CA TYR A 381 32.41 6.84 -15.07
C TYR A 381 31.35 6.73 -16.18
N ASP A 382 31.81 6.85 -17.44
CA ASP A 382 30.94 6.72 -18.63
C ASP A 382 30.21 5.37 -18.72
N ALA A 383 30.63 4.39 -17.92
CA ALA A 383 30.01 3.06 -17.83
C ALA A 383 28.68 3.05 -17.06
N VAL A 384 28.42 4.09 -16.30
CA VAL A 384 27.15 4.23 -15.56
C VAL A 384 26.27 5.23 -16.30
N GLY A 385 25.08 4.80 -16.72
CA GLY A 385 24.12 5.67 -17.38
C GLY A 385 23.62 6.78 -16.44
N ALA A 386 23.24 7.91 -17.03
CA ALA A 386 22.60 9.01 -16.30
C ALA A 386 21.31 8.54 -15.61
N PRO A 387 20.88 9.22 -14.51
CA PRO A 387 19.62 8.89 -13.89
C PRO A 387 18.45 9.12 -14.84
N GLY A 388 17.49 8.19 -14.84
CA GLY A 388 16.20 8.40 -15.47
C GLY A 388 15.35 9.41 -14.68
N SER A 389 14.23 9.81 -15.25
CA SER A 389 13.21 10.55 -14.52
C SER A 389 12.53 9.61 -13.52
N VAL A 390 12.25 10.12 -12.32
CA VAL A 390 11.56 9.37 -11.27
C VAL A 390 10.53 10.26 -10.59
N GLY A 391 9.50 9.64 -10.01
CA GLY A 391 8.45 10.30 -9.25
C GLY A 391 8.35 9.76 -7.82
N SER A 392 7.37 10.26 -7.09
CA SER A 392 6.99 9.73 -5.78
C SER A 392 5.52 9.35 -5.77
N LEU A 393 5.18 8.23 -5.11
CA LEU A 393 3.82 7.79 -4.91
C LEU A 393 3.48 7.89 -3.42
N VAL A 394 2.35 8.51 -3.11
CA VAL A 394 1.93 8.76 -1.73
C VAL A 394 0.47 8.38 -1.51
N ALA A 395 0.15 7.89 -0.31
CA ALA A 395 -1.21 7.64 0.13
C ALA A 395 -1.32 7.66 1.67
N SER A 396 -2.54 7.69 2.18
CA SER A 396 -2.86 7.43 3.59
C SER A 396 -3.60 6.11 3.69
N VAL A 397 -3.07 5.17 4.46
CA VAL A 397 -3.73 3.88 4.71
C VAL A 397 -4.67 4.02 5.89
N THR A 398 -5.92 3.68 5.68
CA THR A 398 -7.00 3.77 6.67
C THR A 398 -7.73 2.43 6.81
N GLU A 399 -8.69 2.35 7.72
CA GLU A 399 -9.57 1.20 7.89
C GLU A 399 -11.00 1.58 7.52
N ALA A 400 -11.65 0.77 6.70
CA ALA A 400 -13.08 0.89 6.45
C ALA A 400 -13.86 0.19 7.59
N VAL A 401 -14.74 0.93 8.23
CA VAL A 401 -15.57 0.43 9.34
C VAL A 401 -17.00 0.91 9.19
N THR A 402 -17.96 0.21 9.78
CA THR A 402 -19.37 0.63 9.77
C THR A 402 -19.58 1.94 10.54
N THR A 403 -20.55 2.74 10.11
CA THR A 403 -20.92 3.99 10.78
C THR A 403 -22.30 3.88 11.44
N ASP A 404 -22.47 4.53 12.60
CA ASP A 404 -23.76 4.65 13.28
C ASP A 404 -24.70 5.68 12.59
N ASP A 405 -24.19 6.47 11.66
CA ASP A 405 -24.97 7.44 10.88
C ASP A 405 -25.80 6.78 9.77
N ALA A 406 -25.54 5.50 9.47
CA ALA A 406 -26.24 4.68 8.48
C ALA A 406 -27.15 3.64 9.14
N PRO A 407 -28.17 3.11 8.43
CA PRO A 407 -28.83 1.88 8.82
C PRO A 407 -27.83 0.74 8.96
N ALA A 408 -28.14 -0.23 9.85
CA ALA A 408 -27.23 -1.33 10.12
C ALA A 408 -26.89 -2.12 8.84
N GLY A 409 -25.62 -2.17 8.48
CA GLY A 409 -25.12 -2.86 7.29
C GLY A 409 -25.27 -2.09 5.98
N GLU A 410 -25.48 -0.77 6.01
CA GLU A 410 -25.72 0.06 4.83
C GLU A 410 -24.84 1.31 4.75
N GLY A 411 -23.70 1.37 5.41
CA GLY A 411 -22.81 2.51 5.31
C GLY A 411 -21.54 2.42 6.15
N LEU A 412 -20.50 3.06 5.65
CA LEU A 412 -19.16 3.02 6.19
C LEU A 412 -18.63 4.42 6.56
N THR A 413 -17.55 4.40 7.29
CA THR A 413 -16.63 5.52 7.48
C THR A 413 -15.20 4.98 7.43
N THR A 414 -14.22 5.85 7.29
CA THR A 414 -12.80 5.49 7.41
C THR A 414 -12.25 6.00 8.74
N ARG A 415 -11.31 5.26 9.31
CA ARG A 415 -10.56 5.66 10.50
C ARG A 415 -9.06 5.44 10.30
N GLU A 416 -8.23 6.14 11.06
CA GLU A 416 -6.79 5.92 11.09
C GLU A 416 -6.49 4.48 11.53
N SER A 417 -5.51 3.84 10.87
CA SER A 417 -5.04 2.52 11.27
C SER A 417 -4.18 2.61 12.53
N SER A 418 -4.32 1.65 13.43
CA SER A 418 -3.47 1.50 14.62
C SER A 418 -2.25 0.60 14.38
N VAL A 419 -2.18 -0.07 13.24
CA VAL A 419 -1.12 -1.00 12.85
C VAL A 419 -0.58 -0.61 11.49
N GLU A 420 0.73 -0.70 11.31
CA GLU A 420 1.35 -0.43 10.03
C GLU A 420 0.97 -1.48 8.99
N ALA A 421 0.86 -1.02 7.76
CA ALA A 421 0.68 -1.85 6.58
C ALA A 421 1.99 -1.94 5.78
N VAL A 422 2.03 -2.82 4.82
CA VAL A 422 3.13 -2.93 3.84
C VAL A 422 2.58 -2.71 2.43
N ALA A 423 3.39 -2.10 1.59
CA ALA A 423 3.07 -1.86 0.20
C ALA A 423 4.08 -2.53 -0.72
N LEU A 424 3.60 -2.97 -1.86
CA LEU A 424 4.38 -3.57 -2.94
C LEU A 424 4.04 -2.90 -4.25
N LEU A 425 5.02 -2.68 -5.10
CA LEU A 425 4.84 -2.32 -6.50
C LEU A 425 5.20 -3.51 -7.40
N GLU A 426 4.51 -3.65 -8.54
CA GLU A 426 4.86 -4.67 -9.55
C GLU A 426 6.31 -4.53 -10.04
N SER A 427 6.82 -3.29 -10.08
CA SER A 427 8.21 -3.00 -10.49
C SER A 427 9.26 -3.32 -9.44
N ASP A 428 8.84 -3.44 -8.18
CA ASP A 428 9.69 -3.83 -7.05
C ASP A 428 8.83 -4.51 -5.98
N PRO A 429 8.88 -5.83 -5.88
CA PRO A 429 8.04 -6.61 -4.97
C PRO A 429 8.47 -6.50 -3.51
N THR A 430 9.57 -5.85 -3.19
CA THR A 430 10.04 -5.71 -1.81
C THR A 430 9.02 -4.94 -0.97
N ALA A 431 8.72 -5.45 0.22
CA ALA A 431 7.76 -4.85 1.12
C ALA A 431 8.24 -3.50 1.66
N VAL A 432 7.42 -2.47 1.52
CA VAL A 432 7.69 -1.13 2.03
C VAL A 432 6.66 -0.79 3.10
N PRO A 433 7.07 -0.67 4.38
CA PRO A 433 6.12 -0.38 5.45
C PRO A 433 5.59 1.05 5.38
N THR A 434 4.36 1.24 5.86
CA THR A 434 3.82 2.57 6.15
C THR A 434 4.51 3.18 7.36
N PHE A 435 4.25 4.46 7.60
CA PHE A 435 4.78 5.19 8.73
C PHE A 435 3.68 6.06 9.33
N GLY A 436 3.10 5.65 10.44
CA GLY A 436 1.90 6.29 11.00
C GLY A 436 0.72 6.27 9.99
N GLY A 437 0.56 5.18 9.25
CA GLY A 437 -0.42 5.04 8.18
C GLY A 437 -0.06 5.78 6.88
N ALA A 438 1.01 6.59 6.84
CA ALA A 438 1.45 7.23 5.61
C ALA A 438 2.26 6.26 4.74
N LEU A 439 1.83 6.07 3.50
CA LEU A 439 2.57 5.37 2.46
C LEU A 439 3.36 6.39 1.65
N VAL A 440 4.66 6.17 1.50
CA VAL A 440 5.54 6.99 0.67
C VAL A 440 6.50 6.08 -0.08
N LEU A 441 6.39 6.05 -1.40
CA LEU A 441 7.34 5.38 -2.29
C LEU A 441 8.07 6.43 -3.09
N ARG A 442 9.39 6.37 -3.14
CA ARG A 442 10.25 7.34 -3.82
C ARG A 442 10.98 6.71 -4.99
N ASP A 443 11.43 7.56 -5.88
CA ASP A 443 12.25 7.20 -7.05
C ASP A 443 11.52 6.21 -7.98
N VAL A 444 10.18 6.26 -7.99
CA VAL A 444 9.34 5.39 -8.82
C VAL A 444 9.50 5.77 -10.28
N PRO A 445 9.89 4.84 -11.16
CA PRO A 445 9.98 5.10 -12.60
C PRO A 445 8.62 5.52 -13.19
N PRO A 446 8.61 6.37 -14.24
CA PRO A 446 7.38 6.68 -14.97
C PRO A 446 6.76 5.43 -15.59
N GLY A 447 5.45 5.37 -15.60
CA GLY A 447 4.74 4.23 -16.19
C GLY A 447 3.52 3.79 -15.40
N GLU A 448 2.95 2.66 -15.79
CA GLU A 448 1.90 2.00 -15.04
C GLU A 448 2.51 0.97 -14.10
N HIS A 449 2.12 1.06 -12.84
CA HIS A 449 2.50 0.13 -11.79
C HIS A 449 1.24 -0.46 -11.16
N ARG A 450 1.34 -1.67 -10.61
CA ARG A 450 0.35 -2.19 -9.69
C ARG A 450 0.84 -1.95 -8.27
N LEU A 451 0.05 -1.23 -7.51
CA LEU A 451 0.26 -1.03 -6.08
C LEU A 451 -0.63 -2.00 -5.32
N THR A 452 -0.04 -2.82 -4.48
CA THR A 452 -0.76 -3.66 -3.52
C THR A 452 -0.38 -3.25 -2.10
N VAL A 453 -1.37 -3.02 -1.26
CA VAL A 453 -1.20 -2.69 0.15
C VAL A 453 -1.87 -3.76 0.98
N ASN A 454 -1.13 -4.33 1.91
CA ASN A 454 -1.63 -5.38 2.78
C ASN A 454 -1.24 -5.13 4.24
N ARG A 455 -1.99 -5.73 5.15
CA ARG A 455 -1.75 -5.73 6.58
C ARG A 455 -2.28 -7.03 7.17
N ALA A 456 -1.62 -7.58 8.18
CA ALA A 456 -2.12 -8.77 8.85
C ALA A 456 -3.56 -8.57 9.38
N GLY A 457 -4.44 -9.53 9.11
CA GLY A 457 -5.85 -9.51 9.48
C GLY A 457 -6.75 -8.65 8.57
N THR A 458 -6.24 -8.16 7.44
CA THR A 458 -7.06 -7.45 6.44
C THR A 458 -6.97 -8.11 5.07
N ALA A 459 -8.02 -7.95 4.27
CA ALA A 459 -7.95 -8.26 2.86
C ALA A 459 -7.03 -7.24 2.14
N PRO A 460 -6.25 -7.66 1.12
CA PRO A 460 -5.35 -6.78 0.40
C PRO A 460 -6.12 -5.76 -0.45
N PHE A 461 -5.57 -4.55 -0.52
CA PHE A 461 -6.01 -3.53 -1.47
C PHE A 461 -5.04 -3.54 -2.66
N SER A 462 -5.55 -3.63 -3.88
CA SER A 462 -4.71 -3.61 -5.07
C SER A 462 -5.31 -2.68 -6.12
N GLN A 463 -4.48 -1.79 -6.69
CA GLN A 463 -4.90 -0.89 -7.76
C GLN A 463 -3.77 -0.64 -8.76
N ARG A 464 -4.13 -0.29 -10.00
CA ARG A 464 -3.18 0.30 -10.95
C ARG A 464 -2.99 1.77 -10.65
N VAL A 465 -1.75 2.23 -10.71
CA VAL A 465 -1.39 3.64 -10.59
C VAL A 465 -0.51 4.03 -11.77
N ARG A 466 -0.63 5.26 -12.23
CA ARG A 466 0.23 5.80 -13.28
C ARG A 466 1.10 6.89 -12.71
N VAL A 467 2.41 6.68 -12.76
CA VAL A 467 3.40 7.69 -12.42
C VAL A 467 3.76 8.44 -13.69
N GLU A 468 3.54 9.75 -13.69
CA GLU A 468 3.85 10.60 -14.84
C GLU A 468 5.34 10.96 -14.85
N ASP A 469 5.87 11.14 -16.06
CA ASP A 469 7.21 11.65 -16.24
C ASP A 469 7.31 13.10 -15.73
N ALA A 470 8.12 13.35 -14.72
CA ALA A 470 8.31 14.66 -14.13
C ALA A 470 8.86 15.72 -15.14
N GLY A 471 9.37 15.26 -16.29
CA GLY A 471 9.85 16.10 -17.39
C GLY A 471 8.82 16.41 -18.48
N SER A 472 7.64 15.79 -18.48
CA SER A 472 6.58 16.09 -19.43
C SER A 472 5.78 17.32 -18.99
N ASP A 473 6.35 18.49 -19.16
CA ASP A 473 5.59 19.74 -19.15
C ASP A 473 4.50 19.63 -20.22
N SER A 474 3.25 19.52 -19.80
CA SER A 474 2.10 19.65 -20.72
C SER A 474 2.08 21.08 -21.25
N GLY A 475 2.91 21.31 -22.27
CA GLY A 475 2.97 22.56 -23.01
C GLY A 475 1.64 22.86 -23.68
N GLY A 476 0.71 23.41 -22.93
CA GLY A 476 -0.42 24.17 -23.46
C GLY A 476 0.14 25.38 -24.18
N ASP A 477 0.07 25.36 -25.50
CA ASP A 477 0.30 26.48 -26.40
C ASP A 477 -0.43 27.74 -25.91
N SER A 478 0.28 28.67 -25.30
CA SER A 478 -0.15 30.04 -25.07
C SER A 478 0.98 30.97 -25.45
N GLY A 479 0.79 31.56 -26.66
CA GLY A 479 1.68 32.46 -27.37
C GLY A 479 2.30 33.57 -26.55
N GLU A 480 3.49 33.90 -27.01
CA GLU A 480 4.35 35.02 -26.70
C GLU A 480 3.65 36.30 -26.27
N THR A 481 4.11 36.89 -25.17
CA THR A 481 4.50 38.31 -25.19
C THR A 481 5.59 38.55 -24.15
N ALA A 482 6.75 38.91 -24.65
CA ALA A 482 7.86 39.45 -23.90
C ALA A 482 7.55 40.81 -23.32
N THR A 483 7.92 41.06 -22.05
CA THR A 483 8.35 42.40 -21.60
C THR A 483 9.37 42.30 -20.49
N GLU A 484 10.40 43.08 -20.67
CA GLU A 484 11.62 43.25 -19.87
C GLU A 484 11.40 43.88 -18.48
N ASP A 485 12.42 43.61 -17.66
CA ASP A 485 12.89 44.43 -16.52
C ASP A 485 12.02 44.69 -15.29
N ALA A 486 12.39 44.11 -14.16
CA ALA A 486 12.46 44.81 -12.87
C ALA A 486 13.35 44.10 -11.84
N LYS A 487 14.21 44.90 -11.24
CA LYS A 487 15.25 44.70 -10.27
C LYS A 487 14.69 44.45 -8.85
N PRO A 488 15.40 43.75 -7.94
CA PRO A 488 14.89 43.46 -6.61
C PRO A 488 15.05 44.61 -5.63
N GLU A 489 14.06 44.83 -4.80
CA GLU A 489 14.16 45.65 -3.60
C GLU A 489 13.61 44.96 -2.35
N ASP A 490 14.38 45.13 -1.34
CA ASP A 490 14.37 44.89 0.09
C ASP A 490 13.13 44.39 0.86
N THR A 491 13.48 43.48 1.72
CA THR A 491 12.80 42.88 2.88
C THR A 491 12.21 43.93 3.85
N GLN A 492 10.95 43.80 4.25
CA GLN A 492 10.46 44.25 5.55
C GLN A 492 9.48 43.23 6.18
N THR A 493 9.83 42.83 7.38
CA THR A 493 9.06 42.09 8.37
C THR A 493 7.75 42.82 8.70
N ALA A 494 6.63 42.08 8.72
CA ALA A 494 5.38 42.54 9.31
C ALA A 494 4.71 41.48 10.15
N ASP A 495 4.31 41.92 11.29
CA ASP A 495 3.72 41.38 12.48
C ASP A 495 2.40 40.61 12.26
N THR A 496 2.24 39.52 13.02
CA THR A 496 1.08 38.64 12.99
C THR A 496 -0.05 39.20 13.86
N THR A 497 -1.17 39.49 13.27
CA THR A 497 -2.43 39.66 14.00
C THR A 497 -3.43 38.60 13.55
N THR A 498 -3.80 37.76 14.48
CA THR A 498 -4.89 36.74 14.40
C THR A 498 -6.23 37.44 14.14
N THR A 499 -6.94 37.00 13.12
CA THR A 499 -8.36 37.31 12.94
C THR A 499 -9.11 36.01 12.63
N ASP A 500 -10.07 35.71 13.50
CA ASP A 500 -11.06 34.64 13.33
C ASP A 500 -11.81 34.83 12.01
N ALA A 501 -11.75 33.82 11.13
CA ALA A 501 -12.57 33.72 9.94
C ALA A 501 -13.50 32.52 10.04
N GLN A 502 -14.78 32.85 10.05
CA GLN A 502 -15.89 31.90 9.94
C GLN A 502 -15.82 31.14 8.62
N THR A 503 -15.95 29.83 8.72
CA THR A 503 -15.94 28.90 7.58
C THR A 503 -17.29 28.99 6.87
N GLU A 504 -17.34 29.61 5.71
CA GLU A 504 -18.41 29.38 4.74
C GLU A 504 -18.10 28.14 3.93
N ASN A 505 -19.02 27.20 3.99
CA ASN A 505 -18.99 25.91 3.28
C ASN A 505 -19.29 26.18 1.78
N THR A 506 -18.28 26.35 0.96
CA THR A 506 -18.43 26.35 -0.50
C THR A 506 -17.88 25.03 -1.03
N THR A 507 -18.77 24.18 -1.50
CA THR A 507 -18.46 23.07 -2.42
C THR A 507 -17.81 23.64 -3.68
N ALA A 508 -16.49 23.57 -3.75
CA ALA A 508 -15.75 23.84 -4.98
C ALA A 508 -15.12 22.51 -5.42
N ASP A 509 -15.66 21.99 -6.51
CA ASP A 509 -14.99 21.03 -7.38
C ASP A 509 -13.70 21.68 -7.91
N GLY A 510 -12.62 21.41 -7.23
CA GLY A 510 -11.28 21.91 -7.52
C GLY A 510 -10.29 20.81 -7.17
N THR A 511 -10.05 19.92 -8.12
CA THR A 511 -8.89 19.04 -8.11
C THR A 511 -7.64 19.89 -7.91
N ALA A 512 -7.12 19.92 -6.68
CA ALA A 512 -5.81 20.52 -6.45
C ALA A 512 -4.80 19.66 -7.23
N GLU A 513 -4.18 20.22 -8.26
CA GLU A 513 -3.09 19.58 -8.99
C GLU A 513 -2.02 19.14 -7.99
N SER A 514 -1.61 17.88 -8.10
CA SER A 514 -0.50 17.35 -7.32
C SER A 514 0.77 18.11 -7.70
N PRO A 515 1.71 18.29 -6.78
CA PRO A 515 3.02 18.84 -7.14
C PRO A 515 3.65 18.00 -8.28
N PRO A 516 4.43 18.61 -9.18
CA PRO A 516 5.11 17.88 -10.24
C PRO A 516 5.90 16.69 -9.66
N GLY A 517 5.80 15.52 -10.28
CA GLY A 517 6.48 14.31 -9.85
C GLY A 517 5.89 13.60 -8.62
N VAL A 518 4.73 14.04 -8.11
CA VAL A 518 4.04 13.33 -7.02
C VAL A 518 2.71 12.75 -7.50
N THR A 519 2.60 11.45 -7.46
CA THR A 519 1.38 10.68 -7.73
C THR A 519 0.68 10.35 -6.42
N VAL A 520 -0.60 10.65 -6.31
CA VAL A 520 -1.43 10.31 -5.16
C VAL A 520 -2.22 9.05 -5.48
N ALA A 521 -1.97 7.98 -4.74
CA ALA A 521 -2.70 6.71 -4.86
C ALA A 521 -3.92 6.66 -3.94
N GLY A 522 -4.80 5.72 -4.18
CA GLY A 522 -6.07 5.60 -3.47
C GLY A 522 -7.13 6.58 -3.97
N ALA A 523 -8.33 6.46 -3.44
CA ALA A 523 -9.40 7.41 -3.70
C ALA A 523 -9.18 8.66 -2.84
N ASP A 524 -9.02 9.81 -3.47
CA ASP A 524 -8.70 11.07 -2.79
C ASP A 524 -7.47 11.01 -1.85
N GLY A 525 -6.54 10.08 -2.14
CA GLY A 525 -5.34 9.87 -1.35
C GLY A 525 -5.50 8.92 -0.17
N GLU A 526 -6.64 8.26 -0.03
CA GLU A 526 -6.89 7.25 1.00
C GLU A 526 -6.96 5.83 0.41
N ILE A 527 -6.35 4.89 1.11
CA ILE A 527 -6.41 3.45 0.85
C ILE A 527 -7.10 2.78 2.04
N PRO A 528 -8.41 2.53 1.99
CA PRO A 528 -9.14 1.92 3.09
C PRO A 528 -8.99 0.40 3.05
N LEU A 529 -8.31 -0.18 4.04
CA LEU A 529 -8.22 -1.63 4.22
C LEU A 529 -9.47 -2.15 4.92
N VAL A 530 -9.87 -3.35 4.56
CA VAL A 530 -11.05 -4.04 5.13
C VAL A 530 -10.59 -5.23 5.95
N ALA A 531 -11.10 -5.37 7.19
CA ALA A 531 -10.83 -6.54 8.01
C ALA A 531 -11.27 -7.83 7.28
N GLU A 532 -10.48 -8.90 7.35
CA GLU A 532 -10.71 -10.15 6.64
C GLU A 532 -12.11 -10.71 6.89
N GLY A 533 -12.54 -10.75 8.15
CA GLY A 533 -13.86 -11.24 8.55
C GLY A 533 -15.05 -10.48 7.93
N ASP A 534 -14.82 -9.25 7.47
CA ASP A 534 -15.81 -8.35 6.87
C ASP A 534 -15.60 -8.11 5.38
N ALA A 535 -14.57 -8.70 4.80
CA ALA A 535 -14.20 -8.49 3.41
C ALA A 535 -15.10 -9.29 2.45
N VAL A 536 -15.51 -8.63 1.38
CA VAL A 536 -16.25 -9.21 0.25
C VAL A 536 -15.52 -8.83 -1.03
N LYS A 537 -15.22 -9.80 -1.87
CA LYS A 537 -14.56 -9.58 -3.17
C LYS A 537 -15.58 -9.04 -4.19
N LEU A 538 -15.46 -7.78 -4.55
CA LEU A 538 -16.23 -7.17 -5.63
C LEU A 538 -15.41 -7.25 -6.93
N ARG A 539 -15.89 -8.03 -7.89
CA ARG A 539 -15.26 -8.21 -9.20
C ARG A 539 -16.05 -7.49 -10.29
N VAL A 540 -15.35 -6.78 -11.14
CA VAL A 540 -15.85 -6.24 -12.40
C VAL A 540 -15.27 -7.06 -13.52
N ASP A 541 -16.11 -7.86 -14.20
CA ASP A 541 -15.68 -8.76 -15.27
C ASP A 541 -16.06 -8.18 -16.64
N ALA A 542 -15.08 -7.62 -17.32
CA ALA A 542 -15.24 -7.02 -18.63
C ALA A 542 -15.00 -8.00 -19.81
N GLU A 543 -14.78 -9.29 -19.54
CA GLU A 543 -14.58 -10.26 -20.61
C GLU A 543 -15.84 -10.39 -21.47
N GLY A 544 -15.68 -10.16 -22.77
CA GLY A 544 -16.78 -10.25 -23.75
C GLY A 544 -17.77 -9.07 -23.72
N THR A 545 -17.37 -7.94 -23.11
CA THR A 545 -18.08 -6.66 -23.30
C THR A 545 -17.80 -6.09 -24.69
N ASP A 546 -18.75 -5.32 -25.23
CA ASP A 546 -18.59 -4.64 -26.53
C ASP A 546 -17.70 -3.38 -26.42
N ALA A 547 -17.48 -2.87 -25.22
CA ALA A 547 -16.68 -1.68 -24.91
C ALA A 547 -15.43 -2.03 -24.11
N THR A 548 -14.34 -1.32 -24.36
CA THR A 548 -13.11 -1.43 -23.57
C THR A 548 -13.27 -0.55 -22.34
N LEU A 549 -13.28 -1.16 -21.13
CA LEU A 549 -13.28 -0.38 -19.90
C LEU A 549 -11.91 0.23 -19.65
N THR A 550 -11.90 1.47 -19.20
CA THR A 550 -10.69 2.25 -18.85
C THR A 550 -10.55 2.48 -17.36
N ASP A 551 -11.68 2.62 -16.63
CA ASP A 551 -11.67 2.96 -15.23
C ASP A 551 -12.79 2.25 -14.46
N VAL A 552 -12.51 1.94 -13.20
CA VAL A 552 -13.48 1.43 -12.21
C VAL A 552 -13.35 2.25 -10.93
N ALA A 553 -14.49 2.69 -10.40
CA ALA A 553 -14.55 3.35 -9.10
C ALA A 553 -15.65 2.71 -8.22
N VAL A 554 -15.43 2.70 -6.91
CA VAL A 554 -16.40 2.23 -5.91
C VAL A 554 -16.62 3.33 -4.89
N GLU A 555 -17.88 3.73 -4.72
CA GLU A 555 -18.32 4.76 -3.80
C GLU A 555 -19.32 4.14 -2.79
N ASP A 556 -19.08 4.32 -1.48
CA ASP A 556 -20.04 3.99 -0.44
C ASP A 556 -20.94 5.20 -0.17
N ASP A 557 -22.21 4.98 0.21
CA ASP A 557 -23.19 6.05 0.42
C ASP A 557 -22.76 7.09 1.48
N PHE A 558 -21.90 6.71 2.43
CA PHE A 558 -21.47 7.55 3.55
C PHE A 558 -19.98 7.85 3.55
N ALA A 559 -19.15 6.84 3.32
CA ALA A 559 -17.70 7.02 3.27
C ALA A 559 -17.22 7.76 2.00
N GLY A 560 -18.08 7.83 0.97
CA GLY A 560 -17.69 8.39 -0.32
C GLY A 560 -16.88 7.42 -1.15
N ARG A 561 -15.98 7.94 -2.00
CA ARG A 561 -15.17 7.13 -2.92
C ARG A 561 -14.09 6.37 -2.16
N LEU A 562 -14.11 5.04 -2.24
CA LEU A 562 -13.17 4.14 -1.56
C LEU A 562 -12.16 3.51 -2.53
N TYR A 563 -12.49 3.46 -3.83
CA TYR A 563 -11.63 2.92 -4.88
C TYR A 563 -11.81 3.73 -6.15
N ASP A 564 -10.72 4.03 -6.82
CA ASP A 564 -10.72 4.71 -8.11
C ASP A 564 -9.41 4.38 -8.84
N ALA A 565 -9.51 3.56 -9.88
CA ALA A 565 -8.31 3.07 -10.57
C ALA A 565 -8.56 2.82 -12.06
N PRO A 566 -7.53 3.02 -12.91
CA PRO A 566 -7.55 2.55 -14.27
C PRO A 566 -7.63 1.02 -14.31
N VAL A 567 -8.40 0.48 -15.26
CA VAL A 567 -8.60 -0.97 -15.43
C VAL A 567 -8.27 -1.41 -16.85
N ARG A 568 -7.80 -2.65 -16.98
CA ARG A 568 -7.61 -3.32 -18.27
C ARG A 568 -8.26 -4.70 -18.21
N GLY A 569 -9.44 -4.82 -18.81
CA GLY A 569 -10.22 -6.05 -18.77
C GLY A 569 -10.99 -6.21 -17.47
N SER A 570 -10.72 -7.28 -16.71
CA SER A 570 -11.33 -7.53 -15.41
C SER A 570 -10.50 -6.97 -14.27
N ASP A 571 -11.18 -6.51 -13.21
CA ASP A 571 -10.54 -6.08 -11.97
C ASP A 571 -11.37 -6.48 -10.75
N ALA A 572 -10.77 -6.43 -9.56
CA ALA A 572 -11.48 -6.73 -8.32
C ALA A 572 -10.90 -5.92 -7.16
N VAL A 573 -11.78 -5.57 -6.22
CA VAL A 573 -11.44 -4.88 -4.98
C VAL A 573 -12.16 -5.55 -3.82
N TYR A 574 -11.55 -5.57 -2.65
CA TYR A 574 -12.23 -6.00 -1.44
C TYR A 574 -12.98 -4.83 -0.82
N VAL A 575 -14.26 -5.03 -0.58
CA VAL A 575 -15.17 -4.06 0.05
C VAL A 575 -15.73 -4.63 1.35
N HIS A 576 -16.07 -3.76 2.30
CA HIS A 576 -16.64 -4.17 3.58
C HIS A 576 -18.11 -4.60 3.40
N ARG A 577 -18.52 -5.75 3.98
CA ARG A 577 -19.89 -6.28 3.87
C ARG A 577 -20.98 -5.37 4.39
N GLY A 578 -20.66 -4.44 5.29
CA GLY A 578 -21.58 -3.48 5.88
C GLY A 578 -21.73 -2.18 5.08
N GLY A 579 -21.18 -2.11 3.87
CA GLY A 579 -21.32 -0.96 2.99
C GLY A 579 -22.46 -1.09 1.99
N ALA A 580 -22.85 0.03 1.42
CA ALA A 580 -23.85 0.16 0.37
C ALA A 580 -23.22 0.95 -0.78
N TYR A 581 -22.90 0.24 -1.89
CA TYR A 581 -21.98 0.74 -2.89
C TYR A 581 -22.63 1.10 -4.21
N THR A 582 -22.06 2.13 -4.83
CA THR A 582 -22.18 2.40 -6.26
C THR A 582 -20.86 2.08 -6.93
N THR A 583 -20.84 1.09 -7.82
CA THR A 583 -19.71 0.81 -8.68
C THR A 583 -19.88 1.55 -10.00
N GLU A 584 -18.98 2.46 -10.29
CA GLU A 584 -18.91 3.19 -11.58
C GLU A 584 -17.89 2.51 -12.48
N VAL A 585 -18.21 2.38 -13.75
CA VAL A 585 -17.28 1.98 -14.81
C VAL A 585 -17.25 3.03 -15.90
N ARG A 586 -16.10 3.23 -16.53
CA ARG A 586 -15.93 4.13 -17.66
C ARG A 586 -15.31 3.37 -18.83
N ASP A 587 -15.74 3.69 -20.05
CA ASP A 587 -15.15 3.11 -21.26
C ASP A 587 -14.23 4.10 -22.00
N ASP A 588 -13.60 3.60 -23.06
CA ASP A 588 -12.66 4.34 -23.92
C ASP A 588 -13.31 5.51 -24.71
N ASP A 589 -14.64 5.52 -24.85
CA ASP A 589 -15.40 6.66 -25.38
C ASP A 589 -15.76 7.68 -24.27
N GLY A 590 -15.39 7.42 -23.02
CA GLY A 590 -15.72 8.24 -21.84
C GLY A 590 -17.15 8.06 -21.35
N ALA A 591 -17.91 7.10 -21.86
CA ALA A 591 -19.24 6.81 -21.36
C ALA A 591 -19.20 6.09 -20.02
N VAL A 592 -20.11 6.48 -19.13
CA VAL A 592 -20.20 5.99 -17.75
C VAL A 592 -21.32 4.98 -17.59
N GLY A 593 -21.06 3.90 -16.84
CA GLY A 593 -22.07 2.99 -16.32
C GLY A 593 -22.05 2.99 -14.78
N ALA A 594 -23.19 2.71 -14.16
CA ALA A 594 -23.27 2.61 -12.71
C ALA A 594 -24.08 1.37 -12.28
N PHE A 595 -23.63 0.73 -11.20
CA PHE A 595 -24.21 -0.50 -10.67
C PHE A 595 -24.34 -0.38 -9.15
N ARG A 596 -25.50 -0.79 -8.62
CA ARG A 596 -25.72 -0.84 -7.18
C ARG A 596 -25.28 -2.18 -6.63
N VAL A 597 -24.49 -2.18 -5.55
CA VAL A 597 -23.96 -3.37 -4.89
C VAL A 597 -24.11 -3.26 -3.38
N ASN A 598 -24.86 -4.19 -2.79
CA ASN A 598 -25.03 -4.33 -1.35
C ASN A 598 -24.65 -5.76 -0.97
N PRO A 599 -23.39 -6.05 -0.57
CA PRO A 599 -22.86 -7.40 -0.49
C PRO A 599 -23.47 -8.23 0.67
N ALA A 600 -23.89 -7.61 1.76
CA ALA A 600 -24.55 -8.26 2.91
C ALA A 600 -23.86 -9.57 3.36
N ALA A 601 -24.48 -10.72 3.13
CA ALA A 601 -24.00 -12.04 3.56
C ALA A 601 -23.13 -12.76 2.51
N GLU A 602 -22.89 -12.15 1.36
CA GLU A 602 -22.10 -12.76 0.27
C GLU A 602 -20.61 -12.68 0.58
N SER A 603 -19.83 -13.64 0.06
CA SER A 603 -18.37 -13.61 0.14
C SER A 603 -17.74 -12.99 -1.12
N ALA A 604 -18.47 -12.97 -2.23
CA ALA A 604 -18.06 -12.35 -3.47
C ALA A 604 -19.28 -11.88 -4.26
N VAL A 605 -19.12 -10.74 -4.97
CA VAL A 605 -20.09 -10.17 -5.90
C VAL A 605 -19.39 -9.92 -7.22
N THR A 606 -20.04 -10.27 -8.33
CA THR A 606 -19.50 -10.02 -9.68
C THR A 606 -20.45 -9.18 -10.49
N ILE A 607 -19.95 -8.09 -11.04
CA ILE A 607 -20.61 -7.30 -12.07
C ILE A 607 -20.13 -7.88 -13.43
N ASP A 608 -20.95 -8.76 -14.00
CA ASP A 608 -20.64 -9.44 -15.26
C ASP A 608 -21.00 -8.56 -16.47
N ARG A 609 -20.06 -8.37 -17.36
CA ARG A 609 -20.22 -7.61 -18.60
C ARG A 609 -20.86 -6.24 -18.38
N PRO A 610 -20.22 -5.37 -17.60
CA PRO A 610 -20.76 -4.06 -17.29
C PRO A 610 -21.00 -3.24 -18.56
N ARG A 611 -22.15 -2.58 -18.58
CA ARG A 611 -22.55 -1.69 -19.69
C ARG A 611 -22.36 -0.24 -19.28
N THR A 612 -22.11 0.61 -20.24
CA THR A 612 -22.00 2.06 -20.10
C THR A 612 -23.10 2.78 -20.86
N GLY A 613 -23.36 4.03 -20.54
CA GLY A 613 -24.37 4.86 -21.22
C GLY A 613 -25.72 4.94 -20.52
N LYS A 614 -26.71 5.49 -21.21
CA LYS A 614 -28.04 5.83 -20.69
C LYS A 614 -28.79 4.66 -20.09
N ALA A 615 -28.70 3.48 -20.72
CA ALA A 615 -29.41 2.29 -20.24
C ALA A 615 -28.90 1.85 -18.87
N SER A 616 -27.57 1.79 -18.68
CA SER A 616 -26.96 1.44 -17.39
C SER A 616 -27.30 2.45 -16.30
N LEU A 617 -27.13 3.73 -16.57
CA LEU A 617 -27.43 4.81 -15.62
C LEU A 617 -28.93 4.84 -15.23
N ALA A 618 -29.82 4.61 -16.19
CA ALA A 618 -31.24 4.51 -15.92
C ALA A 618 -31.60 3.29 -15.05
N SER A 619 -30.99 2.13 -15.29
CA SER A 619 -31.15 0.94 -14.45
C SER A 619 -30.67 1.21 -13.02
N PHE A 620 -29.53 1.86 -12.86
CA PHE A 620 -29.02 2.28 -11.54
C PHE A 620 -30.01 3.20 -10.81
N LEU A 621 -30.62 4.19 -11.49
CA LEU A 621 -31.63 5.08 -10.91
C LEU A 621 -32.86 4.30 -10.40
N ALA A 622 -33.25 3.24 -11.12
CA ALA A 622 -34.33 2.37 -10.69
C ALA A 622 -33.97 1.61 -9.39
N ASP A 623 -32.79 1.03 -9.35
CA ASP A 623 -32.33 0.22 -8.22
C ASP A 623 -32.15 1.04 -6.95
N VAL A 624 -31.42 2.18 -7.02
CA VAL A 624 -31.21 3.05 -5.87
C VAL A 624 -32.52 3.65 -5.35
N SER A 625 -33.49 3.95 -6.25
CA SER A 625 -34.81 4.47 -5.83
C SER A 625 -35.64 3.40 -5.11
N ARG A 626 -35.61 2.13 -5.56
CA ARG A 626 -36.28 1.00 -4.89
C ARG A 626 -35.69 0.75 -3.51
N GLU A 627 -34.36 0.72 -3.44
CA GLU A 627 -33.64 0.52 -2.20
C GLU A 627 -33.97 1.64 -1.19
N THR A 628 -33.93 2.88 -1.60
CA THR A 628 -34.31 4.02 -0.76
C THR A 628 -35.74 3.91 -0.25
N ALA A 629 -36.67 3.50 -1.13
CA ALA A 629 -38.05 3.28 -0.75
C ALA A 629 -38.21 2.13 0.25
N ALA A 630 -37.40 1.09 0.15
CA ALA A 630 -37.39 -0.02 1.12
C ALA A 630 -36.85 0.42 2.47
N THR A 631 -35.71 1.10 2.53
CA THR A 631 -35.12 1.65 3.77
C THR A 631 -36.09 2.58 4.49
N VAL A 632 -36.75 3.48 3.78
CA VAL A 632 -37.78 4.39 4.34
C VAL A 632 -38.98 3.61 4.93
N ARG A 633 -39.42 2.54 4.26
CA ARG A 633 -40.53 1.71 4.70
C ARG A 633 -40.16 0.90 5.95
N GLU A 634 -39.03 0.22 5.95
CA GLU A 634 -38.56 -0.60 7.08
C GLU A 634 -38.34 0.24 8.33
N ALA A 635 -37.80 1.45 8.17
CA ALA A 635 -37.60 2.38 9.27
C ALA A 635 -38.93 2.76 10.00
N THR A 636 -40.05 2.79 9.28
CA THR A 636 -41.38 3.12 9.88
C THR A 636 -42.11 1.91 10.43
N GLU A 637 -41.88 0.70 9.89
CA GLU A 637 -42.49 -0.53 10.41
C GLU A 637 -41.84 -1.01 11.71
N GLY A 638 -40.56 -0.68 11.93
CA GLY A 638 -39.79 -1.03 13.13
C GLY A 638 -40.26 -0.30 14.42
N GLU A 639 -40.82 0.89 14.32
CA GLU A 639 -41.31 1.65 15.48
C GLU A 639 -42.68 1.16 16.00
N ASP A 640 -43.53 0.57 15.16
CA ASP A 640 -44.85 0.06 15.59
C ASP A 640 -44.77 -1.28 16.36
N GLY A 641 -43.64 -1.98 16.37
CA GLY A 641 -43.42 -3.29 17.02
C GLY A 641 -42.97 -3.24 18.50
N GLY A 642 -42.58 -2.06 19.02
CA GLY A 642 -41.91 -1.91 20.33
C GLY A 642 -42.78 -1.55 21.52
N GLY A 643 -44.11 -1.57 21.43
CA GLY A 643 -45.04 -1.15 22.48
C GLY A 643 -45.78 -2.29 23.20
N SER A 644 -45.30 -2.59 24.42
CA SER A 644 -46.06 -3.15 25.52
C SER A 644 -46.25 -4.66 25.64
N THR A 645 -45.42 -5.26 26.47
CA THR A 645 -45.83 -6.34 27.37
C THR A 645 -45.41 -5.98 28.79
N ASP A 646 -46.33 -5.33 29.53
CA ASP A 646 -46.58 -5.68 30.94
C ASP A 646 -47.85 -4.99 31.47
N GLY A 647 -48.70 -5.73 32.15
CA GLY A 647 -49.77 -5.17 32.98
C GLY A 647 -51.13 -5.84 32.81
N GLY A 648 -51.31 -6.95 33.52
CA GLY A 648 -52.66 -7.57 33.66
C GLY A 648 -53.69 -6.70 34.40
N GLY A 649 -54.90 -6.84 33.99
CA GLY A 649 -56.05 -6.31 34.77
C GLY A 649 -57.36 -6.26 34.00
N THR A 650 -58.18 -7.30 34.19
CA THR A 650 -59.68 -7.39 34.26
C THR A 650 -60.57 -6.53 33.35
N ASP A 651 -61.25 -7.26 32.49
CA ASP A 651 -62.66 -7.28 32.13
C ASP A 651 -63.48 -6.01 32.39
N ASP A 652 -64.00 -5.36 31.38
CA ASP A 652 -65.38 -5.02 31.19
C ASP A 652 -65.72 -4.63 29.74
N GLY A 653 -66.78 -5.23 29.20
CA GLY A 653 -67.15 -5.05 27.80
C GLY A 653 -67.87 -3.74 27.53
N THR A 654 -67.49 -3.12 26.39
CA THR A 654 -68.45 -2.29 25.62
C THR A 654 -67.98 -2.31 24.14
N GLU A 655 -68.80 -2.87 23.28
CA GLU A 655 -68.75 -2.76 21.85
C GLU A 655 -68.81 -1.26 21.45
N SER A 656 -67.74 -0.81 20.71
CA SER A 656 -67.86 0.44 19.98
C SER A 656 -67.27 0.20 18.58
N ASP A 657 -68.21 0.14 17.66
CA ASP A 657 -68.02 0.23 16.21
C ASP A 657 -67.36 1.58 15.89
N GLY A 658 -66.14 1.59 15.26
CA GLY A 658 -65.41 2.81 14.92
C GLY A 658 -64.32 2.56 13.91
N THR A 659 -64.73 2.40 12.66
CA THR A 659 -63.89 2.58 11.48
C THR A 659 -63.22 3.96 11.49
N GLY A 660 -61.88 4.00 11.42
CA GLY A 660 -61.13 5.22 11.19
C GLY A 660 -59.69 5.11 11.71
N GLY A 661 -58.86 4.31 11.07
CA GLY A 661 -57.41 4.45 11.19
C GLY A 661 -57.03 5.82 10.62
N GLY A 662 -56.95 6.84 11.47
CA GLY A 662 -56.43 8.15 11.12
C GLY A 662 -54.92 8.03 10.99
N THR A 663 -54.45 7.91 9.75
CA THR A 663 -53.02 8.19 9.42
C THR A 663 -52.77 9.66 9.76
N GLY A 664 -51.97 9.90 10.81
CA GLY A 664 -51.54 11.26 11.18
C GLY A 664 -50.77 11.93 10.01
N PRO A 665 -50.59 13.27 10.05
CA PRO A 665 -49.82 13.98 9.00
C PRO A 665 -48.46 13.36 8.74
N ALA A 666 -47.82 12.82 9.73
CA ALA A 666 -46.53 12.09 9.71
C ALA A 666 -46.54 10.89 8.77
N ALA A 667 -47.45 9.92 9.00
CA ALA A 667 -47.56 8.75 8.13
C ALA A 667 -47.91 9.11 6.66
N ASN A 668 -48.51 10.28 6.46
CA ASN A 668 -48.78 10.78 5.12
C ASN A 668 -47.54 11.33 4.40
N ALA A 669 -46.58 11.97 5.12
CA ALA A 669 -45.36 12.49 4.56
C ALA A 669 -44.43 11.33 4.12
N VAL A 670 -44.15 10.38 5.00
CA VAL A 670 -43.32 9.19 4.69
C VAL A 670 -43.96 8.34 3.59
N GLY A 671 -45.28 8.04 3.65
CA GLY A 671 -45.98 7.33 2.59
C GLY A 671 -46.02 8.11 1.26
N GLY A 672 -45.91 9.43 1.32
CA GLY A 672 -45.74 10.30 0.15
C GLY A 672 -44.37 10.18 -0.50
N LEU A 673 -43.33 10.15 0.32
CA LEU A 673 -41.95 9.94 -0.14
C LEU A 673 -41.78 8.56 -0.78
N THR A 674 -42.20 7.48 -0.08
CA THR A 674 -42.10 6.10 -0.62
C THR A 674 -42.75 5.97 -1.99
N ARG A 675 -43.98 6.47 -2.17
CA ARG A 675 -44.70 6.45 -3.47
C ARG A 675 -43.97 7.27 -4.53
N SER A 676 -43.31 8.36 -4.14
CA SER A 676 -42.51 9.17 -5.08
C SER A 676 -41.31 8.40 -5.59
N LEU A 677 -40.57 7.73 -4.70
CA LEU A 677 -39.44 6.89 -5.02
C LEU A 677 -39.82 5.70 -5.91
N GLU A 678 -40.92 5.02 -5.61
CA GLU A 678 -41.43 3.92 -6.45
C GLU A 678 -41.84 4.42 -7.86
N ALA A 679 -42.38 5.62 -7.96
CA ALA A 679 -42.69 6.22 -9.25
C ALA A 679 -41.44 6.62 -10.06
N VAL A 680 -40.38 7.09 -9.37
CA VAL A 680 -39.04 7.32 -9.98
C VAL A 680 -38.50 6.00 -10.50
N ALA A 681 -38.47 4.95 -9.68
CA ALA A 681 -37.98 3.63 -10.08
C ALA A 681 -38.70 3.11 -11.35
N ALA A 682 -40.03 3.11 -11.32
CA ALA A 682 -40.82 2.66 -12.48
C ALA A 682 -40.60 3.52 -13.75
N SER A 683 -40.24 4.80 -13.61
CA SER A 683 -39.91 5.67 -14.75
C SER A 683 -38.50 5.40 -15.26
N ALA A 684 -37.59 5.07 -14.38
CA ALA A 684 -36.20 4.72 -14.68
C ALA A 684 -36.11 3.39 -15.44
N ASP A 685 -36.92 2.38 -15.06
CA ASP A 685 -37.02 1.12 -15.82
C ASP A 685 -37.46 1.40 -17.30
N ARG A 686 -38.47 2.24 -17.47
CA ARG A 686 -38.93 2.60 -18.83
C ARG A 686 -37.89 3.39 -19.61
N ALA A 687 -37.06 4.20 -18.95
CA ALA A 687 -35.97 4.90 -19.59
C ALA A 687 -34.88 3.93 -20.04
N ALA A 688 -34.54 2.96 -19.21
CA ALA A 688 -33.59 1.90 -19.52
C ALA A 688 -34.05 1.06 -20.73
N GLU A 689 -35.31 0.58 -20.71
CA GLU A 689 -35.90 -0.19 -21.82
C GLU A 689 -35.88 0.58 -23.13
N ARG A 690 -36.16 1.90 -23.11
CA ARG A 690 -36.10 2.75 -24.30
C ARG A 690 -34.69 2.92 -24.85
N ALA A 691 -33.72 3.15 -23.95
CA ALA A 691 -32.32 3.23 -24.33
C ALA A 691 -31.84 1.91 -24.95
N GLU A 692 -32.16 0.77 -24.34
CA GLU A 692 -31.83 -0.55 -24.87
C GLU A 692 -32.48 -0.84 -26.21
N SER A 693 -33.69 -0.33 -26.48
CA SER A 693 -34.39 -0.49 -27.76
C SER A 693 -33.93 0.51 -28.83
N GLY A 694 -33.01 1.43 -28.53
CA GLY A 694 -32.50 2.43 -29.45
C GLY A 694 -33.41 3.67 -29.61
N ASP A 695 -34.41 3.85 -28.72
CA ASP A 695 -35.30 5.04 -28.72
C ASP A 695 -34.66 6.18 -27.92
N ALA A 696 -33.62 6.82 -28.45
CA ALA A 696 -32.91 7.91 -27.78
C ALA A 696 -33.86 9.08 -27.40
N PRO A 697 -34.73 9.60 -28.26
CA PRO A 697 -35.63 10.70 -27.86
C PRO A 697 -36.65 10.29 -26.79
N GLY A 698 -36.98 9.01 -26.72
CA GLY A 698 -37.85 8.46 -25.72
C GLY A 698 -37.16 8.32 -24.36
N ALA A 699 -35.90 7.88 -24.38
CA ALA A 699 -35.04 7.77 -23.20
C ALA A 699 -34.77 9.16 -22.59
N ASP A 700 -34.39 10.17 -23.42
CA ASP A 700 -34.11 11.54 -22.92
C ASP A 700 -35.33 12.16 -22.23
N ARG A 701 -36.52 12.08 -22.83
CA ARG A 701 -37.76 12.59 -22.19
C ARG A 701 -38.11 11.88 -20.91
N ALA A 702 -37.79 10.58 -20.82
CA ALA A 702 -37.99 9.83 -19.56
C ALA A 702 -37.00 10.24 -18.48
N LEU A 703 -35.72 10.44 -18.85
CA LEU A 703 -34.68 10.91 -17.93
C LEU A 703 -34.94 12.35 -17.43
N GLU A 704 -35.38 13.27 -18.28
CA GLU A 704 -35.84 14.62 -17.86
C GLU A 704 -36.96 14.51 -16.80
N ALA A 705 -37.96 13.67 -17.05
CA ALA A 705 -39.05 13.47 -16.07
C ALA A 705 -38.59 12.83 -14.76
N ILE A 706 -37.55 11.97 -14.79
CA ILE A 706 -36.95 11.37 -13.62
C ILE A 706 -36.20 12.43 -12.81
N THR A 707 -35.40 13.28 -13.45
CA THR A 707 -34.66 14.36 -12.78
C THR A 707 -35.61 15.31 -12.03
N ASP A 708 -36.73 15.69 -12.66
CA ASP A 708 -37.78 16.48 -12.03
C ASP A 708 -38.46 15.72 -10.86
N ALA A 709 -38.62 14.40 -10.99
CA ALA A 709 -39.21 13.58 -9.93
C ALA A 709 -38.27 13.37 -8.72
N LEU A 710 -36.95 13.25 -8.97
CA LEU A 710 -35.94 13.21 -7.91
C LEU A 710 -35.90 14.53 -7.13
N GLY A 711 -35.98 15.69 -7.78
CA GLY A 711 -36.12 16.97 -7.11
C GLY A 711 -37.31 17.02 -6.15
N ARG A 712 -38.48 16.55 -6.61
CA ARG A 712 -39.67 16.45 -5.73
C ARG A 712 -39.54 15.41 -4.62
N ALA A 713 -38.76 14.34 -4.83
CA ALA A 713 -38.50 13.36 -3.80
C ALA A 713 -37.60 13.94 -2.70
N LYS A 714 -36.61 14.77 -3.05
CA LYS A 714 -35.78 15.51 -2.08
C LYS A 714 -36.60 16.46 -1.22
N GLU A 715 -37.48 17.27 -1.84
CA GLU A 715 -38.40 18.14 -1.09
C GLU A 715 -39.27 17.34 -0.10
N ARG A 716 -39.78 16.18 -0.52
CA ARG A 716 -40.57 15.30 0.34
C ARG A 716 -39.78 14.63 1.45
N LEU A 717 -38.49 14.34 1.21
CA LEU A 717 -37.60 13.85 2.26
C LEU A 717 -37.35 14.90 3.33
N GLU A 718 -37.17 16.16 2.94
CA GLU A 718 -37.09 17.27 3.92
C GLU A 718 -38.33 17.34 4.78
N ASP A 719 -39.56 17.24 4.18
CA ASP A 719 -40.82 17.24 4.88
C ASP A 719 -41.02 16.02 5.81
N ALA A 720 -40.39 14.88 5.47
CA ALA A 720 -40.50 13.62 6.20
C ALA A 720 -39.35 13.37 7.19
N SER A 721 -38.31 14.18 7.16
CA SER A 721 -37.04 13.93 7.88
C SER A 721 -37.18 13.85 9.39
N ASP A 722 -38.09 14.64 9.97
CA ASP A 722 -38.40 14.64 11.42
C ASP A 722 -39.16 13.38 11.86
N GLU A 723 -39.69 12.61 10.93
CA GLU A 723 -40.53 11.42 11.16
C GLU A 723 -39.76 10.12 10.88
N LEU A 724 -38.50 10.23 10.40
CA LEU A 724 -37.63 9.09 10.11
C LEU A 724 -36.52 9.00 11.15
N PRO A 725 -36.13 7.77 11.56
CA PRO A 725 -34.87 7.61 12.30
C PRO A 725 -33.70 8.27 11.56
N GLY A 726 -32.81 8.93 12.32
CA GLY A 726 -31.68 9.68 11.74
C GLY A 726 -30.89 8.90 10.68
N PRO A 727 -30.49 7.65 10.95
CA PRO A 727 -29.76 6.83 9.95
C PRO A 727 -30.54 6.62 8.65
N ALA A 728 -31.84 6.37 8.71
CA ALA A 728 -32.69 6.17 7.52
C ALA A 728 -32.86 7.47 6.72
N ALA A 729 -33.01 8.61 7.39
CA ALA A 729 -33.08 9.92 6.74
C ALA A 729 -31.76 10.26 6.06
N ASN A 730 -30.64 9.96 6.71
CA ASN A 730 -29.30 10.17 6.16
C ASN A 730 -29.05 9.30 4.91
N ALA A 731 -29.39 8.01 4.96
CA ALA A 731 -29.28 7.10 3.82
C ALA A 731 -30.13 7.56 2.64
N ALA A 732 -31.40 7.94 2.91
CA ALA A 732 -32.29 8.46 1.87
C ALA A 732 -31.73 9.74 1.22
N ARG A 733 -31.12 10.63 2.00
CA ARG A 733 -30.49 11.86 1.49
C ARG A 733 -29.29 11.55 0.61
N ALA A 734 -28.35 10.73 1.10
CA ALA A 734 -27.15 10.34 0.37
C ALA A 734 -27.49 9.69 -0.97
N ARG A 735 -28.44 8.74 -0.99
CA ARG A 735 -28.89 8.04 -2.19
C ARG A 735 -29.64 8.94 -3.18
N LEU A 736 -30.44 9.88 -2.70
CA LEU A 736 -31.11 10.86 -3.58
C LEU A 736 -30.13 11.84 -4.19
N ASP A 737 -29.08 12.23 -3.45
CA ASP A 737 -28.01 13.08 -4.00
C ASP A 737 -27.22 12.33 -5.07
N GLN A 738 -26.90 11.08 -4.82
CA GLN A 738 -26.23 10.21 -5.80
C GLN A 738 -27.11 9.97 -7.04
N ALA A 739 -28.40 9.65 -6.85
CA ALA A 739 -29.34 9.49 -7.95
C ALA A 739 -29.46 10.76 -8.80
N SER A 740 -29.42 11.94 -8.19
CA SER A 740 -29.48 13.21 -8.93
C SER A 740 -28.24 13.41 -9.80
N ARG A 741 -27.05 13.18 -9.23
CA ARG A 741 -25.78 13.26 -10.02
C ARG A 741 -25.81 12.28 -11.20
N ARG A 742 -26.24 11.04 -10.99
CA ARG A 742 -26.33 10.02 -12.05
C ARG A 742 -27.44 10.32 -13.07
N GLY A 743 -28.53 10.95 -12.67
CA GLY A 743 -29.59 11.43 -13.56
C GLY A 743 -29.07 12.51 -14.52
N GLU A 744 -28.28 13.45 -14.04
CA GLU A 744 -27.62 14.49 -14.87
C GLU A 744 -26.61 13.86 -15.83
N GLN A 745 -25.80 12.88 -15.35
CA GLN A 745 -24.87 12.14 -16.22
C GLN A 745 -25.61 11.35 -17.31
N ALA A 746 -26.76 10.72 -16.97
CA ALA A 746 -27.59 10.00 -17.96
C ALA A 746 -28.14 10.93 -19.01
N LEU A 747 -28.58 12.14 -18.68
CA LEU A 747 -29.03 13.15 -19.63
C LEU A 747 -27.90 13.62 -20.56
N ALA A 748 -26.69 13.81 -20.01
CA ALA A 748 -25.51 14.24 -20.75
C ALA A 748 -24.89 13.14 -21.63
N ALA A 749 -25.14 11.85 -21.31
CA ALA A 749 -24.56 10.74 -22.04
C ALA A 749 -25.02 10.72 -23.52
N GLU A 750 -24.09 10.50 -24.44
CA GLU A 750 -24.39 10.31 -25.87
C GLU A 750 -24.70 8.86 -26.22
N LYS A 751 -24.06 7.92 -25.49
CA LYS A 751 -24.24 6.47 -25.64
C LYS A 751 -25.57 6.03 -25.00
N LEU A 752 -26.32 5.18 -25.69
CA LEU A 752 -27.60 4.65 -25.21
C LEU A 752 -27.44 3.53 -24.19
#